data_2a9d77f0d09a38bf9cf62e3f6e78b7b9
#
_entry.id   2a9d77f0d09a38bf9cf62e3f6e78b7b9
#
_cell.length_a   1.000
_cell.length_b   1.000
_cell.length_c   1.000
_cell.angle_alpha   90.00
_cell.angle_beta   90.00
_cell.angle_gamma   90.00
#
_symmetry.space_group_name_H-M   'P 1'
#
loop_
_entity.id
_entity.type
_entity.pdbx_description
1 polymer ?
#
loop_
_entity_poly.entity_id
_entity_poly.type
_entity_poly.pdbx_seq_one_letter_code
_entity_poly.pdbx_strand_id
1 'polypeptide(L)'
;TNAGDWALNPEKFPNGASDALRLTDAIHEHGMTALLWWRPCDGGIDSILYQQHPEYFVMDADGRPARLPTPGGGTNPSLGYALCPMADGAIASQVDFVNRAMNDWGFDGFKGDYVWSMPECYNPAHNHASPEESTEKQSEIYRVSYEAMVANDPNVFNLLCNCGTPQDYYSLPYMTQIATADPTSVDQTRRRVKAYKALMGDYFPVTADHNNIWYPSAVGTGSVLIEKRDLSGTAKEEYEKWLGIADTVQLQKGRFIGDLYSYGFDPYETYVVEKDGVMYYAFYKDGSKYSPTGYPDIELKGLDPNKMYRIVDYVNDRVVATNLMGDNAVFNTRFSDYLLVKAVEISEPDPEPVDPDYGFTSVDDRDEALIYTGTWHDDNNASFSEGTARYTNSTDASVVFSFTGTSIRWYGQRDTNFGTAEVYLDDELKTTVDANGAAEAGVCLFEALDLPAAEHTIKIVCKSGVIDIDRFAYEAATLEPIYEKVDALSDRITYVGNWEEYHNSEFYMGNAMRTDEAGAYAELTFRGTAVRLYAEMSFNFGTADVYLDGELVENIILYGQEATGQLMFERTGLEEGEHTIRLVQNAWNINLDYISYLPEQDQPTPPETTVTVDAMDAQLVYTGVWNDDYHDVFQEGTARYAISAGASVEFEFTGSEIRWYGQNDSNFGVASAYIDNEFVQQVNVNGAAAVGKLLFQKTDLPAGSHTIRIVCDTPVIDLDYLTYTTNA
;
A
#
# COMPACT_ATOMS: atom_id res chain seq x y z
N THR A 1 -31.51 -6.44 -13.52
CA THR A 1 -32.32 -5.38 -14.15
C THR A 1 -31.43 -4.53 -15.03
N ASN A 2 -31.88 -4.19 -16.24
CA ASN A 2 -31.12 -3.34 -17.14
C ASN A 2 -31.05 -1.91 -16.57
N ALA A 3 -29.93 -1.23 -16.71
CA ALA A 3 -29.84 0.19 -16.38
C ALA A 3 -30.92 0.97 -17.12
N GLY A 4 -31.54 1.94 -16.46
CA GLY A 4 -32.65 2.73 -16.99
C GLY A 4 -34.04 2.22 -16.60
N ASP A 5 -34.22 0.92 -16.37
CA ASP A 5 -35.52 0.40 -15.91
C ASP A 5 -35.68 0.53 -14.41
N TRP A 6 -34.59 0.34 -13.66
CA TRP A 6 -34.53 0.45 -12.20
C TRP A 6 -35.74 -0.19 -11.51
N ALA A 7 -36.02 -1.45 -11.91
CA ALA A 7 -37.09 -2.26 -11.39
C ALA A 7 -36.56 -3.35 -10.44
N LEU A 8 -37.38 -3.76 -9.49
CA LEU A 8 -37.04 -4.87 -8.60
C LEU A 8 -36.87 -6.18 -9.38
N ASN A 9 -35.79 -6.92 -9.09
CA ASN A 9 -35.57 -8.22 -9.69
C ASN A 9 -36.64 -9.20 -9.19
N PRO A 10 -37.47 -9.80 -10.06
CA PRO A 10 -38.58 -10.64 -9.62
C PRO A 10 -38.14 -11.95 -8.96
N GLU A 11 -36.93 -12.41 -9.19
CA GLU A 11 -36.39 -13.61 -8.51
C GLU A 11 -35.98 -13.28 -7.05
N LYS A 12 -35.40 -12.09 -6.82
CA LYS A 12 -34.99 -11.63 -5.48
C LYS A 12 -36.12 -10.96 -4.69
N PHE A 13 -37.06 -10.34 -5.39
CA PHE A 13 -38.20 -9.63 -4.82
C PHE A 13 -39.51 -10.16 -5.43
N PRO A 14 -39.87 -11.44 -5.18
CA PRO A 14 -41.01 -12.07 -5.82
C PRO A 14 -42.37 -11.43 -5.46
N ASN A 15 -42.45 -10.72 -4.30
CA ASN A 15 -43.64 -9.98 -3.88
C ASN A 15 -43.53 -8.47 -4.17
N GLY A 16 -42.54 -8.05 -5.03
CA GLY A 16 -42.36 -6.67 -5.46
C GLY A 16 -42.00 -5.74 -4.31
N ALA A 17 -42.66 -4.57 -4.26
CA ALA A 17 -42.37 -3.50 -3.30
C ALA A 17 -42.41 -3.96 -1.82
N SER A 18 -43.27 -4.93 -1.47
CA SER A 18 -43.33 -5.42 -0.10
C SER A 18 -42.06 -6.15 0.36
N ASP A 19 -41.35 -6.79 -0.57
CA ASP A 19 -40.06 -7.40 -0.23
C ASP A 19 -38.96 -6.35 -0.11
N ALA A 20 -39.00 -5.29 -0.93
CA ALA A 20 -38.08 -4.15 -0.81
C ALA A 20 -38.26 -3.43 0.53
N LEU A 21 -39.50 -3.15 0.93
CA LEU A 21 -39.81 -2.56 2.24
C LEU A 21 -39.29 -3.42 3.39
N ARG A 22 -39.49 -4.74 3.33
CA ARG A 22 -38.91 -5.63 4.36
C ARG A 22 -37.39 -5.53 4.46
N LEU A 23 -36.70 -5.34 3.33
CA LEU A 23 -35.25 -5.15 3.32
C LEU A 23 -34.86 -3.82 3.98
N THR A 24 -35.50 -2.72 3.58
CA THR A 24 -35.22 -1.39 4.14
C THR A 24 -35.64 -1.30 5.61
N ASP A 25 -36.77 -1.89 6.00
CA ASP A 25 -37.19 -1.99 7.40
C ASP A 25 -36.14 -2.74 8.27
N ALA A 26 -35.61 -3.85 7.77
CA ALA A 26 -34.56 -4.59 8.47
C ALA A 26 -33.25 -3.79 8.61
N ILE A 27 -32.90 -2.95 7.63
CA ILE A 27 -31.76 -2.03 7.71
C ILE A 27 -32.05 -0.97 8.81
N HIS A 28 -33.24 -0.39 8.81
CA HIS A 28 -33.66 0.60 9.80
C HIS A 28 -33.73 0.05 11.23
N GLU A 29 -34.17 -1.20 11.41
CA GLU A 29 -34.18 -1.88 12.72
C GLU A 29 -32.78 -1.98 13.34
N HIS A 30 -31.72 -1.98 12.52
CA HIS A 30 -30.33 -1.93 12.96
C HIS A 30 -29.79 -0.49 13.12
N GLY A 31 -30.65 0.54 13.02
CA GLY A 31 -30.25 1.95 13.12
C GLY A 31 -29.45 2.47 11.93
N MET A 32 -29.51 1.78 10.80
CA MET A 32 -28.79 2.15 9.57
C MET A 32 -29.71 2.86 8.57
N THR A 33 -29.12 3.65 7.69
CA THR A 33 -29.78 4.33 6.57
C THR A 33 -29.68 3.47 5.31
N ALA A 34 -30.77 3.27 4.59
CA ALA A 34 -30.83 2.47 3.38
C ALA A 34 -30.58 3.32 2.14
N LEU A 35 -29.42 3.16 1.47
CA LEU A 35 -29.08 3.87 0.24
C LEU A 35 -29.17 2.96 -0.98
N LEU A 36 -29.76 3.47 -2.07
CA LEU A 36 -29.84 2.75 -3.33
C LEU A 36 -28.79 3.22 -4.33
N TRP A 37 -27.98 2.28 -4.84
CA TRP A 37 -27.07 2.55 -5.95
C TRP A 37 -27.83 2.64 -7.26
N TRP A 38 -27.56 3.67 -8.08
CA TRP A 38 -28.15 3.85 -9.41
C TRP A 38 -27.25 4.65 -10.34
N ARG A 39 -27.57 4.63 -11.64
CA ARG A 39 -26.92 5.45 -12.66
C ARG A 39 -27.96 6.41 -13.26
N PRO A 40 -27.88 7.71 -12.95
CA PRO A 40 -28.91 8.67 -13.37
C PRO A 40 -28.86 9.08 -14.84
N CYS A 41 -27.71 8.88 -15.53
CA CYS A 41 -27.44 9.48 -16.82
C CYS A 41 -27.61 8.54 -18.00
N ASP A 42 -27.88 7.25 -17.80
CA ASP A 42 -27.95 6.31 -18.92
C ASP A 42 -29.09 5.25 -18.78
N GLY A 43 -29.46 4.69 -19.92
CA GLY A 43 -30.35 3.53 -20.02
C GLY A 43 -29.72 2.42 -20.86
N GLY A 44 -29.84 1.18 -20.39
CA GLY A 44 -29.35 0.00 -21.13
C GLY A 44 -30.04 -0.18 -22.47
N ILE A 45 -29.31 -0.73 -23.44
CA ILE A 45 -29.84 -1.00 -24.79
C ILE A 45 -31.07 -1.93 -24.78
N ASP A 46 -31.13 -2.85 -23.80
CA ASP A 46 -32.23 -3.78 -23.64
C ASP A 46 -33.26 -3.31 -22.59
N SER A 47 -33.13 -2.07 -22.09
CA SER A 47 -34.08 -1.50 -21.14
C SER A 47 -35.45 -1.28 -21.77
N ILE A 48 -36.50 -1.46 -20.97
CA ILE A 48 -37.89 -1.11 -21.36
C ILE A 48 -37.95 0.38 -21.68
N LEU A 49 -37.27 1.22 -20.90
CA LEU A 49 -37.20 2.66 -21.13
C LEU A 49 -36.69 2.98 -22.53
N TYR A 50 -35.57 2.36 -22.97
CA TYR A 50 -35.04 2.59 -24.32
C TYR A 50 -35.96 2.06 -25.41
N GLN A 51 -36.54 0.86 -25.21
CA GLN A 51 -37.44 0.25 -26.21
C GLN A 51 -38.74 1.02 -26.40
N GLN A 52 -39.27 1.62 -25.34
CA GLN A 52 -40.52 2.35 -25.37
C GLN A 52 -40.35 3.85 -25.70
N HIS A 53 -39.20 4.40 -25.30
CA HIS A 53 -38.92 5.85 -25.39
C HIS A 53 -37.51 6.11 -25.92
N PRO A 54 -37.17 5.63 -27.14
CA PRO A 54 -35.87 5.95 -27.75
C PRO A 54 -35.64 7.43 -27.95
N GLU A 55 -36.72 8.22 -28.00
CA GLU A 55 -36.68 9.68 -28.11
C GLU A 55 -36.16 10.39 -26.86
N TYR A 56 -35.98 9.71 -25.73
CA TYR A 56 -35.40 10.31 -24.53
C TYR A 56 -33.87 10.37 -24.58
N PHE A 57 -33.27 9.66 -25.53
CA PHE A 57 -31.82 9.43 -25.52
C PHE A 57 -31.11 10.39 -26.49
N VAL A 58 -29.85 10.68 -26.17
CA VAL A 58 -28.93 11.44 -26.99
C VAL A 58 -28.72 10.74 -28.35
N MET A 59 -28.74 11.46 -29.44
CA MET A 59 -28.35 11.01 -30.77
C MET A 59 -27.06 11.67 -31.20
N ASP A 60 -26.17 10.90 -31.84
CA ASP A 60 -24.97 11.40 -32.49
C ASP A 60 -25.30 12.14 -33.79
N ALA A 61 -24.31 12.76 -34.47
CA ALA A 61 -24.47 13.49 -35.72
C ALA A 61 -24.98 12.62 -36.89
N ASP A 62 -24.83 11.29 -36.78
CA ASP A 62 -25.34 10.35 -37.79
C ASP A 62 -26.79 9.89 -37.48
N GLY A 63 -27.39 10.39 -36.39
CA GLY A 63 -28.74 10.06 -35.96
C GLY A 63 -28.82 8.69 -35.22
N ARG A 64 -27.70 8.19 -34.69
CA ARG A 64 -27.64 6.96 -33.90
C ARG A 64 -27.62 7.30 -32.42
N PRO A 65 -28.20 6.43 -31.56
CA PRO A 65 -28.12 6.64 -30.11
C PRO A 65 -26.66 6.65 -29.62
N ALA A 66 -26.32 7.70 -28.86
CA ALA A 66 -24.99 7.87 -28.30
C ALA A 66 -24.89 7.23 -26.92
N ARG A 67 -23.79 6.51 -26.66
CA ARG A 67 -23.47 5.96 -25.34
C ARG A 67 -22.82 7.01 -24.47
N LEU A 68 -22.95 6.85 -23.14
CA LEU A 68 -22.08 7.59 -22.24
C LEU A 68 -20.62 7.26 -22.57
N PRO A 69 -19.75 8.26 -22.74
CA PRO A 69 -18.32 8.02 -22.93
C PRO A 69 -17.69 7.51 -21.63
N THR A 70 -16.55 6.80 -21.75
CA THR A 70 -15.71 6.51 -20.59
C THR A 70 -14.79 7.69 -20.28
N PRO A 71 -14.28 7.80 -19.04
CA PRO A 71 -13.20 8.74 -18.76
C PRO A 71 -12.03 8.54 -19.74
N GLY A 72 -11.63 9.62 -20.42
CA GLY A 72 -10.62 9.54 -21.48
C GLY A 72 -11.16 9.36 -22.90
N GLY A 73 -12.49 9.35 -23.11
CA GLY A 73 -13.13 9.41 -24.43
C GLY A 73 -13.34 8.06 -25.13
N GLY A 74 -13.14 6.95 -24.43
CA GLY A 74 -13.45 5.62 -24.96
C GLY A 74 -14.94 5.27 -24.86
N THR A 75 -15.32 4.07 -25.31
CA THR A 75 -16.66 3.50 -25.13
C THR A 75 -16.59 2.23 -24.32
N ASN A 76 -17.41 2.12 -23.28
CA ASN A 76 -17.57 0.89 -22.50
C ASN A 76 -18.92 0.23 -22.89
N PRO A 77 -18.91 -1.01 -23.40
CA PRO A 77 -20.13 -1.71 -23.77
C PRO A 77 -21.11 -1.94 -22.60
N SER A 78 -20.63 -1.93 -21.36
CA SER A 78 -21.47 -2.05 -20.16
C SER A 78 -22.25 -0.78 -19.84
N LEU A 79 -21.86 0.38 -20.42
CA LEU A 79 -22.60 1.63 -20.29
C LEU A 79 -23.78 1.65 -21.28
N GLY A 80 -24.88 2.24 -20.83
CA GLY A 80 -26.07 2.42 -21.65
C GLY A 80 -25.95 3.61 -22.60
N TYR A 81 -27.04 3.87 -23.29
CA TYR A 81 -27.21 5.11 -24.07
C TYR A 81 -27.46 6.28 -23.11
N ALA A 82 -26.91 7.44 -23.44
CA ALA A 82 -27.05 8.64 -22.65
C ALA A 82 -28.49 9.19 -22.70
N LEU A 83 -29.04 9.51 -21.54
CA LEU A 83 -30.32 10.22 -21.42
C LEU A 83 -30.09 11.72 -21.65
N CYS A 84 -30.86 12.33 -22.57
CA CYS A 84 -30.71 13.74 -22.83
C CYS A 84 -31.37 14.59 -21.73
N PRO A 85 -30.63 15.49 -21.06
CA PRO A 85 -31.18 16.36 -20.03
C PRO A 85 -32.21 17.38 -20.58
N MET A 86 -32.28 17.54 -21.89
CA MET A 86 -33.23 18.42 -22.56
C MET A 86 -34.46 17.70 -23.13
N ALA A 87 -34.61 16.41 -22.82
CA ALA A 87 -35.79 15.62 -23.13
C ALA A 87 -36.71 15.56 -21.89
N ASP A 88 -37.86 16.20 -21.93
CA ASP A 88 -38.82 16.29 -20.81
C ASP A 88 -39.18 14.90 -20.26
N GLY A 89 -39.33 13.89 -21.11
CA GLY A 89 -39.61 12.53 -20.69
C GLY A 89 -38.46 11.83 -19.98
N ALA A 90 -37.20 12.12 -20.37
CA ALA A 90 -36.02 11.59 -19.67
C ALA A 90 -35.98 12.17 -18.25
N ILE A 91 -36.19 13.46 -18.08
CA ILE A 91 -36.26 14.13 -16.78
C ILE A 91 -37.40 13.55 -15.94
N ALA A 92 -38.61 13.43 -16.48
CA ALA A 92 -39.75 12.84 -15.78
C ALA A 92 -39.49 11.41 -15.30
N SER A 93 -38.83 10.60 -16.13
CA SER A 93 -38.49 9.21 -15.77
C SER A 93 -37.57 9.10 -14.55
N GLN A 94 -36.64 10.04 -14.37
CA GLN A 94 -35.75 10.08 -13.20
C GLN A 94 -36.54 10.47 -11.93
N VAL A 95 -37.42 11.46 -12.02
CA VAL A 95 -38.29 11.86 -10.92
C VAL A 95 -39.20 10.69 -10.49
N ASP A 96 -39.81 10.00 -11.44
CA ASP A 96 -40.66 8.83 -11.19
C ASP A 96 -39.90 7.71 -10.50
N PHE A 97 -38.66 7.47 -10.92
CA PHE A 97 -37.80 6.46 -10.27
C PHE A 97 -37.49 6.84 -8.81
N VAL A 98 -37.06 8.09 -8.56
CA VAL A 98 -36.78 8.59 -7.21
C VAL A 98 -38.00 8.42 -6.30
N ASN A 99 -39.16 8.86 -6.77
CA ASN A 99 -40.41 8.74 -6.00
C ASN A 99 -40.76 7.28 -5.68
N ARG A 100 -40.60 6.39 -6.65
CA ARG A 100 -40.84 4.94 -6.45
C ARG A 100 -39.87 4.32 -5.48
N ALA A 101 -38.57 4.64 -5.58
CA ALA A 101 -37.55 4.10 -4.69
C ALA A 101 -37.74 4.57 -3.23
N MET A 102 -38.08 5.82 -3.03
CA MET A 102 -38.29 6.37 -1.68
C MET A 102 -39.64 5.96 -1.10
N ASN A 103 -40.75 6.13 -1.84
CA ASN A 103 -42.08 5.93 -1.31
C ASN A 103 -42.55 4.46 -1.34
N ASP A 104 -42.19 3.70 -2.40
CA ASP A 104 -42.70 2.35 -2.56
C ASP A 104 -41.71 1.31 -2.00
N TRP A 105 -40.40 1.61 -1.96
CA TRP A 105 -39.35 0.67 -1.54
C TRP A 105 -38.68 1.04 -0.23
N GLY A 106 -38.91 2.25 0.31
CA GLY A 106 -38.45 2.70 1.62
C GLY A 106 -36.96 3.08 1.70
N PHE A 107 -36.31 3.42 0.57
CA PHE A 107 -34.93 3.92 0.61
C PHE A 107 -34.87 5.37 1.09
N ASP A 108 -33.85 5.70 1.89
CA ASP A 108 -33.62 7.03 2.47
C ASP A 108 -32.77 7.94 1.58
N GLY A 109 -32.23 7.40 0.50
CA GLY A 109 -31.36 8.16 -0.38
C GLY A 109 -30.65 7.32 -1.43
N PHE A 110 -29.65 7.93 -2.06
CA PHE A 110 -29.04 7.34 -3.25
C PHE A 110 -27.51 7.49 -3.25
N LYS A 111 -26.83 6.51 -3.87
CA LYS A 111 -25.51 6.67 -4.45
C LYS A 111 -25.65 6.72 -5.96
N GLY A 112 -25.60 7.94 -6.55
CA GLY A 112 -25.54 8.16 -7.99
C GLY A 112 -24.13 7.89 -8.50
N ASP A 113 -24.01 7.00 -9.48
CA ASP A 113 -22.73 6.56 -10.04
C ASP A 113 -22.64 6.85 -11.53
N TYR A 114 -21.43 6.84 -12.10
CA TYR A 114 -21.18 7.14 -13.50
C TYR A 114 -21.67 8.55 -13.91
N VAL A 115 -21.42 9.54 -13.06
CA VAL A 115 -21.88 10.92 -13.22
C VAL A 115 -20.81 11.81 -13.88
N TRP A 116 -20.39 11.45 -15.09
CA TRP A 116 -19.42 12.23 -15.87
C TRP A 116 -20.05 12.81 -17.14
N SER A 117 -19.23 13.34 -18.05
CA SER A 117 -19.68 14.15 -19.18
C SER A 117 -20.73 13.48 -20.08
N MET A 118 -21.81 14.22 -20.36
CA MET A 118 -22.84 13.87 -21.33
C MET A 118 -22.32 14.14 -22.75
N PRO A 119 -22.60 13.30 -23.75
CA PRO A 119 -22.27 13.59 -25.14
C PRO A 119 -23.18 14.66 -25.74
N GLU A 120 -22.70 15.33 -26.79
CA GLU A 120 -23.50 16.26 -27.61
C GLU A 120 -24.71 15.56 -28.24
N CYS A 121 -25.87 16.24 -28.22
CA CYS A 121 -27.12 15.67 -28.72
C CYS A 121 -27.60 16.33 -30.02
N TYR A 122 -27.67 15.55 -31.10
CA TYR A 122 -28.18 15.95 -32.39
C TYR A 122 -29.65 15.53 -32.60
N ASN A 123 -30.37 15.11 -31.58
CA ASN A 123 -31.77 14.70 -31.68
C ASN A 123 -32.68 15.91 -31.92
N PRO A 124 -33.33 16.02 -33.12
CA PRO A 124 -34.15 17.18 -33.48
C PRO A 124 -35.48 17.24 -32.68
N ALA A 125 -35.83 16.21 -31.96
CA ALA A 125 -37.04 16.19 -31.12
C ALA A 125 -36.81 16.84 -29.74
N HIS A 126 -35.57 17.15 -29.40
CA HIS A 126 -35.24 17.76 -28.14
C HIS A 126 -35.22 19.29 -28.19
N ASN A 127 -35.53 19.93 -27.09
CA ASN A 127 -35.66 21.37 -26.99
C ASN A 127 -34.34 22.06 -26.61
N HIS A 128 -33.25 21.78 -27.35
CA HIS A 128 -31.97 22.47 -27.18
C HIS A 128 -31.61 23.33 -28.42
N ALA A 129 -30.91 24.42 -28.16
CA ALA A 129 -30.54 25.38 -29.21
C ALA A 129 -29.33 24.94 -30.03
N SER A 130 -28.46 24.12 -29.46
CA SER A 130 -27.28 23.50 -30.09
C SER A 130 -27.01 22.10 -29.49
N PRO A 131 -26.26 21.23 -30.20
CA PRO A 131 -25.93 19.90 -29.70
C PRO A 131 -25.18 19.90 -28.35
N GLU A 132 -24.33 20.90 -28.14
CA GLU A 132 -23.49 21.04 -26.93
C GLU A 132 -24.33 21.34 -25.69
N GLU A 133 -25.54 21.88 -25.85
CA GLU A 133 -26.41 22.24 -24.74
C GLU A 133 -26.78 21.01 -23.89
N SER A 134 -26.79 19.81 -24.46
CA SER A 134 -26.98 18.56 -23.69
C SER A 134 -25.85 18.32 -22.68
N THR A 135 -24.60 18.65 -23.03
CA THR A 135 -23.44 18.58 -22.13
C THR A 135 -23.50 19.68 -21.06
N GLU A 136 -23.80 20.92 -21.49
CA GLU A 136 -23.90 22.07 -20.58
C GLU A 136 -25.02 21.89 -19.52
N LYS A 137 -26.11 21.23 -19.90
CA LYS A 137 -27.30 21.02 -19.08
C LYS A 137 -27.30 19.66 -18.32
N GLN A 138 -26.22 18.94 -18.35
CA GLN A 138 -26.12 17.65 -17.64
C GLN A 138 -26.57 17.74 -16.19
N SER A 139 -26.23 18.81 -15.49
CA SER A 139 -26.62 19.05 -14.09
C SER A 139 -28.13 19.09 -13.86
N GLU A 140 -28.96 19.29 -14.90
CA GLU A 140 -30.43 19.26 -14.77
C GLU A 140 -30.94 17.88 -14.31
N ILE A 141 -30.30 16.78 -14.75
CA ILE A 141 -30.67 15.44 -14.28
C ILE A 141 -30.45 15.33 -12.77
N TYR A 142 -29.32 15.83 -12.27
CA TYR A 142 -29.01 15.81 -10.82
C TYR A 142 -29.93 16.75 -10.04
N ARG A 143 -30.18 17.95 -10.58
CA ARG A 143 -31.06 18.94 -9.96
C ARG A 143 -32.48 18.39 -9.73
N VAL A 144 -33.11 17.90 -10.79
CA VAL A 144 -34.51 17.43 -10.68
C VAL A 144 -34.64 16.19 -9.83
N SER A 145 -33.65 15.29 -9.92
CA SER A 145 -33.59 14.10 -9.06
C SER A 145 -33.45 14.49 -7.59
N TYR A 146 -32.53 15.41 -7.29
CA TYR A 146 -32.30 15.89 -5.94
C TYR A 146 -33.50 16.66 -5.37
N GLU A 147 -34.12 17.51 -6.16
CA GLU A 147 -35.37 18.23 -5.78
C GLU A 147 -36.50 17.24 -5.48
N ALA A 148 -36.64 16.17 -6.27
CA ALA A 148 -37.60 15.11 -5.98
C ALA A 148 -37.25 14.34 -4.70
N MET A 149 -35.97 14.06 -4.44
CA MET A 149 -35.51 13.45 -3.20
C MET A 149 -35.87 14.33 -1.98
N VAL A 150 -35.52 15.62 -2.02
CA VAL A 150 -35.78 16.59 -0.96
C VAL A 150 -37.29 16.79 -0.73
N ALA A 151 -38.11 16.70 -1.78
CA ALA A 151 -39.56 16.78 -1.65
C ALA A 151 -40.15 15.56 -0.91
N ASN A 152 -39.50 14.41 -0.99
CA ASN A 152 -39.90 13.21 -0.23
C ASN A 152 -39.34 13.23 1.19
N ASP A 153 -38.07 13.57 1.36
CA ASP A 153 -37.38 13.73 2.63
C ASP A 153 -36.37 14.89 2.60
N PRO A 154 -36.59 15.98 3.39
CA PRO A 154 -35.62 17.08 3.46
C PRO A 154 -34.25 16.70 4.02
N ASN A 155 -34.12 15.54 4.68
CA ASN A 155 -32.87 15.00 5.22
C ASN A 155 -32.28 13.90 4.32
N VAL A 156 -32.73 13.80 3.09
CA VAL A 156 -32.30 12.77 2.14
C VAL A 156 -30.79 12.70 2.03
N PHE A 157 -30.29 11.51 1.87
CA PHE A 157 -28.89 11.23 1.62
C PHE A 157 -28.64 11.08 0.10
N ASN A 158 -27.85 11.97 -0.49
CA ASN A 158 -27.47 11.88 -1.89
C ASN A 158 -25.96 11.98 -2.06
N LEU A 159 -25.32 10.87 -2.42
CA LEU A 159 -23.90 10.77 -2.72
C LEU A 159 -23.74 10.63 -4.24
N LEU A 160 -22.98 11.53 -4.87
CA LEU A 160 -22.59 11.40 -6.27
C LEU A 160 -21.16 10.88 -6.39
N CYS A 161 -20.95 9.89 -7.27
CA CYS A 161 -19.67 9.30 -7.58
C CYS A 161 -19.36 9.48 -9.07
N ASN A 162 -18.28 10.16 -9.36
CA ASN A 162 -17.82 10.48 -10.72
C ASN A 162 -16.72 9.52 -11.21
N CYS A 163 -16.55 8.36 -10.58
CA CYS A 163 -15.72 7.25 -11.05
C CYS A 163 -14.33 7.67 -11.56
N GLY A 164 -13.55 8.36 -10.71
CA GLY A 164 -12.17 8.75 -11.01
C GLY A 164 -12.02 10.06 -11.79
N THR A 165 -13.10 10.69 -12.28
CA THR A 165 -13.05 11.99 -12.93
C THR A 165 -13.28 13.14 -11.93
N PRO A 166 -12.87 14.38 -12.23
CA PRO A 166 -13.27 15.54 -11.45
C PRO A 166 -14.80 15.72 -11.47
N GLN A 167 -15.36 16.15 -10.32
CA GLN A 167 -16.78 16.46 -10.24
C GLN A 167 -17.08 17.71 -11.04
N ASP A 168 -18.18 17.67 -11.78
CA ASP A 168 -18.72 18.85 -12.45
C ASP A 168 -19.17 19.90 -11.44
N TYR A 169 -18.72 21.15 -11.63
CA TYR A 169 -19.02 22.27 -10.73
C TYR A 169 -20.53 22.51 -10.58
N TYR A 170 -21.30 22.38 -11.65
CA TYR A 170 -22.71 22.66 -11.65
C TYR A 170 -23.57 21.59 -10.97
N SER A 171 -23.03 20.40 -10.74
CA SER A 171 -23.69 19.32 -9.99
C SER A 171 -23.45 19.39 -8.48
N LEU A 172 -22.46 20.16 -8.02
CA LEU A 172 -22.11 20.28 -6.61
C LEU A 172 -23.30 20.65 -5.68
N PRO A 173 -24.25 21.54 -6.06
CA PRO A 173 -25.37 21.88 -5.20
C PRO A 173 -26.37 20.73 -4.97
N TYR A 174 -26.29 19.65 -5.73
CA TYR A 174 -27.28 18.57 -5.75
C TYR A 174 -26.79 17.30 -5.08
N MET A 175 -25.90 17.44 -4.11
CA MET A 175 -25.38 16.33 -3.30
C MET A 175 -25.27 16.72 -1.83
N THR A 176 -25.44 15.76 -0.94
CA THR A 176 -25.24 15.95 0.50
C THR A 176 -23.90 15.39 0.98
N GLN A 177 -23.27 14.54 0.19
CA GLN A 177 -21.99 13.90 0.45
C GLN A 177 -21.32 13.54 -0.87
N ILE A 178 -19.99 13.45 -0.88
CA ILE A 178 -19.21 13.01 -2.03
C ILE A 178 -18.23 11.88 -1.64
N ALA A 179 -18.01 10.94 -2.55
CA ALA A 179 -16.95 9.96 -2.43
C ALA A 179 -15.64 10.46 -3.02
N THR A 180 -14.50 9.94 -2.57
CA THR A 180 -13.18 10.26 -3.14
C THR A 180 -12.95 9.66 -4.54
N ALA A 181 -13.94 8.97 -5.09
CA ALA A 181 -14.07 8.55 -6.50
C ALA A 181 -12.85 7.78 -7.06
N ASP A 182 -12.81 6.47 -6.81
CA ASP A 182 -11.82 5.52 -7.36
C ASP A 182 -10.35 6.02 -7.28
N PRO A 183 -9.82 6.31 -6.08
CA PRO A 183 -8.44 6.70 -5.94
C PRO A 183 -7.50 5.54 -6.28
N THR A 184 -6.37 5.84 -6.91
CA THR A 184 -5.35 4.84 -7.27
C THR A 184 -4.31 4.62 -6.17
N SER A 185 -4.34 5.44 -5.12
CA SER A 185 -3.44 5.35 -3.97
C SER A 185 -4.05 6.02 -2.73
N VAL A 186 -3.53 5.68 -1.56
CA VAL A 186 -3.97 6.24 -0.28
C VAL A 186 -3.75 7.75 -0.20
N ASP A 187 -2.61 8.24 -0.68
CA ASP A 187 -2.31 9.68 -0.73
C ASP A 187 -3.24 10.42 -1.69
N GLN A 188 -3.67 9.80 -2.79
CA GLN A 188 -4.67 10.38 -3.69
C GLN A 188 -6.02 10.54 -2.99
N THR A 189 -6.44 9.56 -2.18
CA THR A 189 -7.64 9.67 -1.34
C THR A 189 -7.58 10.91 -0.46
N ARG A 190 -6.50 11.09 0.30
CA ARG A 190 -6.32 12.23 1.20
C ARG A 190 -6.34 13.58 0.48
N ARG A 191 -5.65 13.67 -0.67
CA ARG A 191 -5.63 14.90 -1.50
C ARG A 191 -7.01 15.24 -2.05
N ARG A 192 -7.80 14.24 -2.45
CA ARG A 192 -9.19 14.46 -2.90
C ARG A 192 -10.10 14.91 -1.78
N VAL A 193 -9.93 14.40 -0.56
CA VAL A 193 -10.64 14.95 0.62
C VAL A 193 -10.36 16.45 0.76
N LYS A 194 -9.08 16.85 0.74
CA LYS A 194 -8.69 18.28 0.81
C LYS A 194 -9.33 19.10 -0.32
N ALA A 195 -9.30 18.60 -1.55
CA ALA A 195 -9.88 19.28 -2.71
C ALA A 195 -11.40 19.47 -2.59
N TYR A 196 -12.13 18.43 -2.18
CA TYR A 196 -13.58 18.52 -2.01
C TYR A 196 -13.98 19.40 -0.82
N LYS A 197 -13.23 19.37 0.28
CA LYS A 197 -13.44 20.32 1.40
C LYS A 197 -13.23 21.78 0.95
N ALA A 198 -12.23 22.04 0.12
CA ALA A 198 -11.99 23.38 -0.44
C ALA A 198 -13.11 23.85 -1.39
N LEU A 199 -13.74 22.90 -2.13
CA LEU A 199 -14.84 23.23 -3.04
C LEU A 199 -16.20 23.38 -2.35
N MET A 200 -16.49 22.50 -1.39
CA MET A 200 -17.81 22.35 -0.79
C MET A 200 -17.92 22.97 0.61
N GLY A 201 -16.78 23.33 1.21
CA GLY A 201 -16.70 23.91 2.55
C GLY A 201 -16.15 22.93 3.60
N ASP A 202 -15.61 23.51 4.66
CA ASP A 202 -14.82 22.83 5.69
C ASP A 202 -15.57 21.69 6.42
N TYR A 203 -16.90 21.78 6.50
CA TYR A 203 -17.77 20.81 7.17
C TYR A 203 -18.40 19.78 6.23
N PHE A 204 -18.24 19.94 4.91
CA PHE A 204 -18.92 19.06 3.95
C PHE A 204 -18.46 17.61 4.12
N PRO A 205 -19.39 16.63 4.20
CA PRO A 205 -19.04 15.23 4.38
C PRO A 205 -18.34 14.66 3.13
N VAL A 206 -17.18 14.06 3.32
CA VAL A 206 -16.45 13.32 2.28
C VAL A 206 -16.31 11.89 2.75
N THR A 207 -16.72 10.93 1.93
CA THR A 207 -16.55 9.50 2.19
C THR A 207 -15.23 9.05 1.58
N ALA A 208 -14.39 8.38 2.38
CA ALA A 208 -13.26 7.63 1.83
C ALA A 208 -13.80 6.56 0.87
N ASP A 209 -13.16 6.39 -0.29
CA ASP A 209 -13.58 5.38 -1.26
C ASP A 209 -13.18 3.99 -0.80
N HIS A 210 -13.91 2.98 -1.31
CA HIS A 210 -13.61 1.57 -1.07
C HIS A 210 -12.33 1.06 -1.77
N ASN A 211 -11.83 1.81 -2.74
CA ASN A 211 -10.54 1.55 -3.36
C ASN A 211 -9.43 2.16 -2.50
N ASN A 212 -8.36 1.39 -2.26
CA ASN A 212 -7.25 1.82 -1.42
C ASN A 212 -7.71 2.28 -0.02
N ILE A 213 -8.55 1.44 0.63
CA ILE A 213 -8.99 1.69 2.01
C ILE A 213 -7.79 1.62 2.95
N TRP A 214 -7.61 2.69 3.71
CA TRP A 214 -6.67 2.76 4.82
C TRP A 214 -7.28 3.61 5.93
N TYR A 215 -7.69 2.97 6.99
CA TYR A 215 -8.46 3.61 8.08
C TYR A 215 -7.76 4.81 8.73
N PRO A 216 -6.41 4.79 8.97
CA PRO A 216 -5.71 5.98 9.46
C PRO A 216 -5.90 7.21 8.58
N SER A 217 -5.95 7.05 7.25
CA SER A 217 -6.23 8.17 6.33
C SER A 217 -7.63 8.70 6.49
N ALA A 218 -8.63 7.83 6.57
CA ALA A 218 -10.02 8.25 6.70
C ALA A 218 -10.25 8.99 8.01
N VAL A 219 -9.79 8.44 9.14
CA VAL A 219 -9.93 9.08 10.45
C VAL A 219 -9.14 10.39 10.51
N GLY A 220 -7.86 10.39 10.10
CA GLY A 220 -7.00 11.57 10.21
C GLY A 220 -7.42 12.74 9.32
N THR A 221 -8.07 12.48 8.18
CA THR A 221 -8.62 13.53 7.31
C THR A 221 -10.03 13.96 7.68
N GLY A 222 -10.66 13.33 8.68
CA GLY A 222 -12.06 13.57 9.01
C GLY A 222 -13.01 13.12 7.92
N SER A 223 -12.69 12.04 7.21
CA SER A 223 -13.56 11.41 6.24
C SER A 223 -14.49 10.39 6.91
N VAL A 224 -15.61 10.13 6.27
CA VAL A 224 -16.51 9.04 6.67
C VAL A 224 -15.84 7.71 6.27
N LEU A 225 -15.73 6.79 7.24
CA LEU A 225 -15.24 5.44 7.00
C LEU A 225 -16.17 4.69 6.07
N ILE A 226 -15.61 3.90 5.18
CA ILE A 226 -16.32 2.96 4.32
C ILE A 226 -15.65 1.60 4.36
N GLU A 227 -16.44 0.55 4.29
CA GLU A 227 -15.98 -0.82 4.12
C GLU A 227 -16.98 -1.58 3.24
N LYS A 228 -16.51 -2.41 2.32
CA LYS A 228 -17.36 -3.20 1.43
C LYS A 228 -17.08 -4.70 1.48
N ARG A 229 -16.02 -5.09 2.19
CA ARG A 229 -15.60 -6.49 2.29
C ARG A 229 -16.47 -7.25 3.28
N ASP A 230 -16.56 -8.55 3.11
CA ASP A 230 -17.07 -9.45 4.15
C ASP A 230 -15.98 -9.57 5.23
N LEU A 231 -16.20 -8.90 6.35
CA LEU A 231 -15.22 -8.76 7.43
C LEU A 231 -15.20 -10.01 8.32
N SER A 232 -14.07 -10.68 8.39
CA SER A 232 -13.83 -11.80 9.30
C SER A 232 -12.40 -11.75 9.85
N GLY A 233 -12.16 -12.44 10.98
CA GLY A 233 -10.84 -12.52 11.60
C GLY A 233 -10.21 -11.14 11.87
N THR A 234 -8.90 -11.02 11.61
CA THR A 234 -8.10 -9.81 11.86
C THR A 234 -8.61 -8.57 11.12
N ALA A 235 -9.15 -8.72 9.90
CA ALA A 235 -9.72 -7.60 9.16
C ALA A 235 -10.94 -7.00 9.87
N LYS A 236 -11.76 -7.83 10.53
CA LYS A 236 -12.89 -7.37 11.34
C LYS A 236 -12.40 -6.65 12.59
N GLU A 237 -11.43 -7.21 13.29
CA GLU A 237 -10.85 -6.61 14.50
C GLU A 237 -10.23 -5.24 14.20
N GLU A 238 -9.51 -5.13 13.08
CA GLU A 238 -8.95 -3.86 12.63
C GLU A 238 -10.03 -2.83 12.32
N TYR A 239 -11.06 -3.21 11.57
CA TYR A 239 -12.19 -2.32 11.27
C TYR A 239 -12.90 -1.85 12.55
N GLU A 240 -13.21 -2.77 13.48
CA GLU A 240 -13.87 -2.45 14.76
C GLU A 240 -13.02 -1.49 15.60
N LYS A 241 -11.67 -1.69 15.63
CA LYS A 241 -10.73 -0.77 16.27
C LYS A 241 -10.88 0.65 15.70
N TRP A 242 -10.79 0.79 14.37
CA TRP A 242 -10.84 2.10 13.73
C TRP A 242 -12.22 2.75 13.76
N LEU A 243 -13.28 1.95 13.70
CA LEU A 243 -14.65 2.42 13.92
C LEU A 243 -14.81 3.00 15.33
N GLY A 244 -14.32 2.30 16.36
CA GLY A 244 -14.32 2.79 17.74
C GLY A 244 -13.55 4.10 17.92
N ILE A 245 -12.41 4.27 17.26
CA ILE A 245 -11.65 5.52 17.24
C ILE A 245 -12.47 6.61 16.54
N ALA A 246 -13.00 6.34 15.35
CA ALA A 246 -13.81 7.30 14.59
C ALA A 246 -15.05 7.76 15.35
N ASP A 247 -15.72 6.85 16.04
CA ASP A 247 -16.89 7.15 16.89
C ASP A 247 -16.52 7.99 18.12
N THR A 248 -15.33 7.79 18.65
CA THR A 248 -14.83 8.57 19.80
C THR A 248 -14.47 10.00 19.39
N VAL A 249 -13.66 10.18 18.33
CA VAL A 249 -13.16 11.50 17.94
C VAL A 249 -14.13 12.27 17.05
N GLN A 250 -14.96 11.58 16.26
CA GLN A 250 -15.98 12.11 15.35
C GLN A 250 -15.47 13.24 14.42
N LEU A 251 -14.25 13.11 13.90
CA LEU A 251 -13.61 14.17 13.08
C LEU A 251 -14.35 14.46 11.78
N GLN A 252 -15.17 13.54 11.27
CA GLN A 252 -16.06 13.76 10.13
C GLN A 252 -17.11 14.86 10.38
N LYS A 253 -17.36 15.21 11.66
CA LYS A 253 -18.25 16.32 12.08
C LYS A 253 -17.48 17.60 12.42
N GLY A 254 -16.14 17.57 12.37
CA GLY A 254 -15.26 18.68 12.64
C GLY A 254 -15.08 19.61 11.44
N ARG A 255 -14.47 20.76 11.69
CA ARG A 255 -14.05 21.72 10.67
C ARG A 255 -12.69 21.33 10.12
N PHE A 256 -12.62 21.05 8.83
CA PHE A 256 -11.36 20.80 8.14
C PHE A 256 -10.60 22.12 7.91
N ILE A 257 -9.30 22.16 8.23
CA ILE A 257 -8.46 23.34 8.06
C ILE A 257 -7.41 23.06 7.00
N GLY A 258 -7.71 23.49 5.77
CA GLY A 258 -6.96 23.10 4.57
C GLY A 258 -5.72 23.92 4.23
N ASP A 259 -5.47 25.05 4.89
CA ASP A 259 -4.48 26.06 4.52
C ASP A 259 -3.23 26.14 5.42
N LEU A 260 -3.19 25.36 6.52
CA LEU A 260 -2.07 25.39 7.45
C LEU A 260 -0.81 24.70 6.91
N TYR A 261 -0.98 23.64 6.10
CA TYR A 261 0.12 22.87 5.56
C TYR A 261 0.01 22.72 4.04
N SER A 262 1.17 22.79 3.37
CA SER A 262 1.26 22.69 1.91
C SER A 262 1.89 21.36 1.51
N TYR A 263 1.14 20.54 0.80
CA TYR A 263 1.58 19.26 0.25
C TYR A 263 2.85 19.43 -0.60
N GLY A 264 3.90 18.68 -0.25
CA GLY A 264 5.19 18.71 -0.95
C GLY A 264 6.13 19.86 -0.56
N PHE A 265 5.75 20.73 0.38
CA PHE A 265 6.58 21.81 0.92
C PHE A 265 6.83 21.65 2.42
N ASP A 266 5.84 21.20 3.18
CA ASP A 266 6.02 20.80 4.58
C ASP A 266 6.70 19.43 4.67
N PRO A 267 7.45 19.12 5.75
CA PRO A 267 8.20 17.86 5.89
C PRO A 267 7.30 16.61 5.76
N TYR A 268 6.11 16.68 6.34
CA TYR A 268 5.12 15.59 6.28
C TYR A 268 3.89 16.00 5.48
N GLU A 269 3.25 15.04 4.83
CA GLU A 269 1.89 15.20 4.36
C GLU A 269 0.97 15.33 5.56
N THR A 270 0.34 16.51 5.76
CA THR A 270 -0.37 16.85 6.99
C THR A 270 -1.78 17.34 6.72
N TYR A 271 -2.71 16.90 7.57
CA TYR A 271 -4.12 17.32 7.56
C TYR A 271 -4.54 17.73 8.97
N VAL A 272 -5.46 18.71 9.04
CA VAL A 272 -5.91 19.27 10.31
C VAL A 272 -7.43 19.35 10.35
N VAL A 273 -7.99 18.93 11.47
CA VAL A 273 -9.43 19.06 11.78
C VAL A 273 -9.59 19.69 13.15
N GLU A 274 -10.38 20.74 13.25
CA GLU A 274 -10.84 21.29 14.53
C GLU A 274 -12.17 20.65 14.93
N LYS A 275 -12.23 20.12 16.13
CA LYS A 275 -13.46 19.54 16.67
C LYS A 275 -13.64 19.94 18.15
N ASP A 276 -14.76 20.60 18.44
CA ASP A 276 -15.11 21.05 19.81
C ASP A 276 -14.00 21.88 20.48
N GLY A 277 -13.30 22.71 19.70
CA GLY A 277 -12.21 23.57 20.17
C GLY A 277 -10.86 22.87 20.34
N VAL A 278 -10.77 21.60 19.98
CA VAL A 278 -9.52 20.82 19.96
C VAL A 278 -9.00 20.69 18.54
N MET A 279 -7.71 20.90 18.35
CA MET A 279 -7.02 20.71 17.08
C MET A 279 -6.50 19.30 16.98
N TYR A 280 -6.87 18.60 15.92
CA TYR A 280 -6.43 17.25 15.56
C TYR A 280 -5.56 17.33 14.33
N TYR A 281 -4.38 16.69 14.38
CA TYR A 281 -3.39 16.68 13.31
C TYR A 281 -3.13 15.25 12.88
N ALA A 282 -3.00 15.05 11.57
CA ALA A 282 -2.65 13.77 10.95
C ALA A 282 -1.41 13.96 10.08
N PHE A 283 -0.31 13.32 10.45
CA PHE A 283 0.96 13.30 9.74
C PHE A 283 1.17 11.94 9.09
N TYR A 284 1.61 11.91 7.83
CA TYR A 284 1.79 10.67 7.08
C TYR A 284 3.20 10.55 6.51
N LYS A 285 3.74 9.33 6.61
CA LYS A 285 5.05 8.90 6.12
C LYS A 285 4.94 7.53 5.41
N ASP A 286 3.86 7.29 4.70
CA ASP A 286 3.45 6.02 4.11
C ASP A 286 4.10 5.69 2.75
N GLY A 287 5.36 6.12 2.51
CA GLY A 287 6.04 5.91 1.23
C GLY A 287 5.51 6.79 0.10
N SER A 288 4.69 7.79 0.41
CA SER A 288 4.24 8.77 -0.58
C SER A 288 5.45 9.50 -1.20
N LYS A 289 5.26 10.06 -2.39
CA LYS A 289 6.31 10.82 -3.10
C LYS A 289 6.97 11.93 -2.25
N TYR A 290 6.30 12.38 -1.19
CA TYR A 290 6.73 13.45 -0.30
C TYR A 290 7.00 12.98 1.12
N SER A 291 7.15 11.67 1.35
CA SER A 291 7.61 11.16 2.64
C SER A 291 9.01 11.67 2.95
N PRO A 292 9.24 12.20 4.13
CA PRO A 292 10.57 12.68 4.49
C PRO A 292 11.53 11.53 4.73
N THR A 293 12.81 11.76 4.45
CA THR A 293 13.88 10.89 4.93
C THR A 293 14.14 11.20 6.41
N GLY A 294 14.20 10.19 7.26
CA GLY A 294 14.38 10.38 8.71
C GLY A 294 13.13 10.93 9.40
N TYR A 295 13.32 11.59 10.52
CA TYR A 295 12.27 12.14 11.38
C TYR A 295 12.50 13.64 11.64
N PRO A 296 12.15 14.50 10.66
CA PRO A 296 12.22 15.95 10.88
C PRO A 296 11.27 16.38 11.99
N ASP A 297 11.58 17.51 12.62
CA ASP A 297 10.72 18.10 13.64
C ASP A 297 9.31 18.35 13.11
N ILE A 298 8.34 18.13 13.98
CA ILE A 298 6.92 18.35 13.73
C ILE A 298 6.52 19.68 14.33
N GLU A 299 6.07 20.62 13.49
CA GLU A 299 5.49 21.89 13.90
C GLU A 299 3.96 21.81 13.86
N LEU A 300 3.28 22.10 14.96
CA LEU A 300 1.82 22.19 15.03
C LEU A 300 1.35 23.62 14.72
N LYS A 301 0.91 23.86 13.50
CA LYS A 301 0.43 25.15 13.03
C LYS A 301 -1.02 25.41 13.42
N GLY A 302 -1.37 26.67 13.69
CA GLY A 302 -2.74 27.11 13.92
C GLY A 302 -3.21 27.04 15.36
N LEU A 303 -2.35 26.73 16.33
CA LEU A 303 -2.63 26.80 17.76
C LEU A 303 -2.67 28.24 18.25
N ASP A 304 -3.38 28.52 19.37
CA ASP A 304 -3.36 29.84 20.01
C ASP A 304 -1.96 30.11 20.59
N PRO A 305 -1.27 31.19 20.14
CA PRO A 305 0.10 31.46 20.55
C PRO A 305 0.28 31.71 22.06
N ASN A 306 -0.78 32.04 22.77
CA ASN A 306 -0.74 32.35 24.20
C ASN A 306 -1.10 31.19 25.11
N LYS A 307 -1.36 30.02 24.53
CA LYS A 307 -1.78 28.82 25.25
C LYS A 307 -0.71 27.75 25.21
N MET A 308 -0.72 26.93 26.25
CA MET A 308 0.18 25.80 26.40
C MET A 308 -0.59 24.50 26.13
N TYR A 309 0.08 23.55 25.51
CA TYR A 309 -0.53 22.32 25.04
C TYR A 309 0.24 21.06 25.44
N ARG A 310 -0.54 20.01 25.73
CA ARG A 310 -0.14 18.60 25.75
C ARG A 310 -0.54 17.99 24.42
N ILE A 311 0.36 17.25 23.78
CA ILE A 311 0.13 16.57 22.52
C ILE A 311 -0.08 15.08 22.80
N VAL A 312 -1.23 14.56 22.39
CA VAL A 312 -1.64 13.18 22.67
C VAL A 312 -1.90 12.45 21.36
N ASP A 313 -1.22 11.33 21.15
CA ASP A 313 -1.63 10.34 20.15
C ASP A 313 -2.98 9.75 20.57
N TYR A 314 -4.02 10.08 19.83
CA TYR A 314 -5.37 9.65 20.17
C TYR A 314 -5.75 8.24 19.68
N VAL A 315 -4.84 7.58 18.95
CA VAL A 315 -5.00 6.18 18.56
C VAL A 315 -4.56 5.25 19.70
N ASN A 316 -3.43 5.60 20.35
CA ASN A 316 -2.79 4.80 21.39
C ASN A 316 -2.97 5.39 22.81
N ASP A 317 -3.65 6.55 22.93
CA ASP A 317 -3.86 7.31 24.19
C ASP A 317 -2.53 7.61 24.93
N ARG A 318 -1.52 8.07 24.21
CA ARG A 318 -0.17 8.34 24.75
C ARG A 318 0.24 9.79 24.55
N VAL A 319 0.93 10.37 25.55
CA VAL A 319 1.50 11.71 25.45
C VAL A 319 2.79 11.65 24.64
N VAL A 320 2.86 12.39 23.53
CA VAL A 320 4.03 12.45 22.64
C VAL A 320 4.84 13.72 22.82
N ALA A 321 4.23 14.78 23.36
CA ALA A 321 4.90 16.01 23.76
C ALA A 321 4.06 16.75 24.80
N THR A 322 4.68 17.56 25.65
CA THR A 322 3.96 18.38 26.64
C THR A 322 4.62 19.72 26.83
N ASN A 323 3.89 20.65 27.47
CA ASN A 323 4.36 21.99 27.76
C ASN A 323 4.78 22.83 26.53
N LEU A 324 4.15 22.56 25.37
CA LEU A 324 4.43 23.32 24.15
C LEU A 324 3.58 24.58 24.11
N MET A 325 4.22 25.73 23.90
CA MET A 325 3.50 26.98 23.63
C MET A 325 3.04 27.03 22.19
N GLY A 326 1.82 27.53 21.95
CA GLY A 326 1.21 27.52 20.62
C GLY A 326 1.92 28.37 19.56
N ASP A 327 2.75 29.36 19.97
CA ASP A 327 3.63 30.13 19.07
C ASP A 327 4.92 29.39 18.68
N ASN A 328 5.26 28.31 19.39
CA ASN A 328 6.43 27.46 19.12
C ASN A 328 6.13 25.99 19.47
N ALA A 329 5.03 25.48 18.95
CA ALA A 329 4.62 24.08 19.20
C ALA A 329 5.37 23.13 18.27
N VAL A 330 6.64 22.91 18.58
CA VAL A 330 7.55 22.03 17.81
C VAL A 330 8.03 20.89 18.72
N PHE A 331 8.00 19.67 18.19
CA PHE A 331 8.50 18.49 18.88
C PHE A 331 9.05 17.48 17.86
N ASN A 332 9.83 16.50 18.32
CA ASN A 332 10.32 15.40 17.52
C ASN A 332 9.79 14.09 18.09
N THR A 333 9.35 13.19 17.21
CA THR A 333 8.94 11.85 17.59
C THR A 333 9.07 10.91 16.39
N ARG A 334 9.12 9.61 16.65
CA ARG A 334 9.22 8.58 15.62
C ARG A 334 7.86 7.92 15.38
N PHE A 335 7.58 7.63 14.11
CA PHE A 335 6.43 6.83 13.70
C PHE A 335 6.70 6.24 12.30
N SER A 336 6.15 5.07 12.00
CA SER A 336 6.37 4.39 10.71
C SER A 336 5.58 5.04 9.57
N ASP A 337 4.26 4.93 9.61
CA ASP A 337 3.39 5.28 8.48
C ASP A 337 2.56 6.54 8.76
N TYR A 338 2.09 6.69 9.98
CA TYR A 338 1.24 7.81 10.39
C TYR A 338 1.42 8.16 11.86
N LEU A 339 1.13 9.42 12.18
CA LEU A 339 0.97 9.92 13.54
C LEU A 339 -0.30 10.75 13.62
N LEU A 340 -1.25 10.32 14.45
CA LEU A 340 -2.55 10.97 14.64
C LEU A 340 -2.63 11.57 16.04
N VAL A 341 -2.49 12.90 16.16
CA VAL A 341 -2.40 13.58 17.46
C VAL A 341 -3.47 14.63 17.63
N LYS A 342 -3.81 14.92 18.88
CA LYS A 342 -4.62 16.07 19.30
C LYS A 342 -3.81 16.99 20.22
N ALA A 343 -4.01 18.29 20.08
CA ALA A 343 -3.44 19.31 20.96
C ALA A 343 -4.47 19.66 22.06
N VAL A 344 -4.17 19.24 23.28
CA VAL A 344 -5.02 19.48 24.45
C VAL A 344 -4.46 20.66 25.23
N GLU A 345 -5.25 21.73 25.40
CA GLU A 345 -4.85 22.91 26.19
C GLU A 345 -4.64 22.50 27.66
N ILE A 346 -3.54 22.99 28.23
CA ILE A 346 -3.21 22.84 29.65
C ILE A 346 -2.98 24.22 30.28
N SER A 347 -3.47 24.44 31.51
CA SER A 347 -3.34 25.72 32.21
C SER A 347 -2.08 25.85 33.07
N GLU A 348 -1.48 24.73 33.43
CA GLU A 348 -0.23 24.61 34.19
C GLU A 348 0.70 23.61 33.53
N PRO A 349 2.02 23.75 33.68
CA PRO A 349 2.97 22.77 33.16
C PRO A 349 2.65 21.37 33.66
N ASP A 350 2.62 20.44 32.72
CA ASP A 350 2.36 19.04 32.97
C ASP A 350 3.61 18.38 33.57
N PRO A 351 3.53 17.75 34.73
CA PRO A 351 4.67 17.07 35.32
C PRO A 351 4.97 15.70 34.69
N GLU A 352 4.07 15.15 33.86
CA GLU A 352 4.34 13.87 33.22
C GLU A 352 5.50 13.97 32.21
N PRO A 353 6.55 13.17 32.38
CA PRO A 353 7.64 13.12 31.41
C PRO A 353 7.10 12.62 30.06
N VAL A 354 7.56 13.22 28.99
CA VAL A 354 7.40 12.68 27.64
C VAL A 354 8.17 11.34 27.61
N ASP A 355 7.51 10.28 27.23
CA ASP A 355 8.16 8.99 27.04
C ASP A 355 9.18 9.10 25.88
N PRO A 356 10.49 9.08 26.14
CA PRO A 356 11.50 9.20 25.08
C PRO A 356 11.46 8.00 24.13
N ASP A 357 10.89 6.86 24.59
CA ASP A 357 10.75 5.62 23.83
C ASP A 357 9.35 5.46 23.24
N TYR A 358 8.65 6.56 23.00
CA TYR A 358 7.38 6.50 22.28
C TYR A 358 7.55 5.75 20.93
N GLY A 359 6.77 4.68 20.75
CA GLY A 359 6.87 3.81 19.57
C GLY A 359 7.92 2.70 19.68
N PHE A 360 8.69 2.65 20.76
CA PHE A 360 9.65 1.58 21.01
C PHE A 360 9.03 0.46 21.87
N THR A 361 9.43 -0.76 21.59
CA THR A 361 9.17 -1.93 22.45
C THR A 361 10.28 -2.00 23.49
N SER A 362 9.92 -2.07 24.78
CA SER A 362 10.87 -2.19 25.88
C SER A 362 11.12 -3.67 26.19
N VAL A 363 12.39 -4.02 26.46
CA VAL A 363 12.86 -5.34 26.87
C VAL A 363 13.66 -5.17 28.13
N ASP A 364 13.13 -5.63 29.25
CA ASP A 364 13.73 -5.50 30.58
C ASP A 364 14.96 -6.38 30.75
N ASP A 365 15.82 -6.05 31.75
CA ASP A 365 17.07 -6.77 32.02
C ASP A 365 16.89 -8.29 32.30
N ARG A 366 15.69 -8.72 32.69
CA ARG A 366 15.34 -10.10 33.01
C ARG A 366 14.58 -10.84 31.91
N ASP A 367 14.36 -10.23 30.78
CA ASP A 367 13.68 -10.86 29.64
C ASP A 367 14.48 -12.09 29.15
N GLU A 368 13.76 -13.15 28.80
CA GLU A 368 14.35 -14.40 28.28
C GLU A 368 15.06 -14.21 26.92
N ALA A 369 14.74 -13.16 26.17
CA ALA A 369 15.41 -12.82 24.92
C ALA A 369 16.85 -12.32 25.13
N LEU A 370 17.26 -11.97 26.36
CA LEU A 370 18.61 -11.49 26.68
C LEU A 370 19.53 -12.63 27.04
N ILE A 371 20.57 -12.85 26.23
CA ILE A 371 21.55 -13.94 26.44
C ILE A 371 22.79 -13.37 27.14
N TYR A 372 22.92 -13.66 28.43
CA TYR A 372 24.05 -13.23 29.26
C TYR A 372 25.18 -14.25 29.25
N THR A 373 26.43 -13.78 29.10
CA THR A 373 27.64 -14.59 29.19
C THR A 373 28.59 -14.00 30.22
N GLY A 374 29.22 -14.82 31.05
CA GLY A 374 30.07 -14.39 32.15
C GLY A 374 29.30 -14.24 33.47
N THR A 375 29.87 -13.49 34.43
CA THR A 375 29.24 -13.29 35.73
C THR A 375 28.47 -11.99 35.79
N TRP A 376 27.16 -12.08 36.00
CA TRP A 376 26.25 -10.95 36.18
C TRP A 376 25.56 -11.03 37.56
N HIS A 377 25.21 -9.89 38.10
CA HIS A 377 24.55 -9.74 39.38
C HIS A 377 23.27 -8.92 39.23
N ASP A 378 22.25 -9.26 40.03
CA ASP A 378 21.00 -8.50 40.06
C ASP A 378 21.16 -7.25 40.93
N ASP A 379 20.60 -6.13 40.46
CA ASP A 379 20.38 -4.91 41.23
C ASP A 379 18.86 -4.62 41.26
N ASN A 380 18.38 -4.09 42.40
CA ASN A 380 16.99 -3.80 42.61
C ASN A 380 16.87 -2.36 43.14
N ASN A 381 16.40 -1.46 42.29
CA ASN A 381 16.23 -0.05 42.62
C ASN A 381 15.03 0.51 41.89
N ALA A 382 14.15 1.20 42.59
CA ALA A 382 12.95 1.81 41.99
C ALA A 382 13.22 2.85 40.88
N SER A 383 14.48 3.23 40.67
CA SER A 383 14.89 4.13 39.60
C SER A 383 15.13 3.42 38.29
N PHE A 384 15.14 2.09 38.26
CA PHE A 384 15.26 1.28 37.04
C PHE A 384 13.90 0.94 36.46
N SER A 385 13.89 0.58 35.21
CA SER A 385 12.74 -0.02 34.54
C SER A 385 12.27 -1.24 35.34
N GLU A 386 10.99 -1.39 35.56
CA GLU A 386 10.40 -2.44 36.38
C GLU A 386 11.06 -2.64 37.79
N GLY A 387 11.93 -1.69 38.18
CA GLY A 387 12.63 -1.68 39.45
C GLY A 387 13.87 -2.59 39.53
N THR A 388 14.40 -3.04 38.39
CA THR A 388 15.51 -3.99 38.29
C THR A 388 16.54 -3.61 37.24
N ALA A 389 17.78 -4.06 37.45
CA ALA A 389 18.86 -4.03 36.46
C ALA A 389 19.83 -5.20 36.72
N ARG A 390 20.59 -5.59 35.71
CA ARG A 390 21.72 -6.52 35.86
C ARG A 390 23.03 -5.81 35.60
N TYR A 391 24.00 -6.01 36.50
CA TYR A 391 25.33 -5.41 36.36
C TYR A 391 26.44 -6.45 36.36
N THR A 392 27.57 -6.09 35.77
CA THR A 392 28.80 -6.87 35.81
C THR A 392 30.02 -5.97 36.03
N ASN A 393 31.05 -6.50 36.68
CA ASN A 393 32.40 -5.93 36.76
C ASN A 393 33.46 -6.89 36.17
N SER A 394 32.99 -7.97 35.52
CA SER A 394 33.87 -8.97 34.94
C SER A 394 34.21 -8.58 33.50
N THR A 395 35.51 -8.36 33.25
CA THR A 395 35.99 -8.07 31.89
C THR A 395 35.55 -9.20 30.93
N ASP A 396 35.11 -8.82 29.71
CA ASP A 396 34.60 -9.67 28.66
C ASP A 396 33.28 -10.41 28.98
N ALA A 397 32.64 -10.15 30.13
CA ALA A 397 31.23 -10.50 30.31
C ALA A 397 30.37 -9.72 29.30
N SER A 398 29.36 -10.37 28.74
CA SER A 398 28.55 -9.78 27.68
C SER A 398 27.07 -10.13 27.79
N VAL A 399 26.23 -9.29 27.16
CA VAL A 399 24.84 -9.59 26.90
C VAL A 399 24.62 -9.45 25.38
N VAL A 400 23.76 -10.32 24.84
CA VAL A 400 23.33 -10.31 23.43
C VAL A 400 21.82 -10.24 23.39
N PHE A 401 21.28 -9.39 22.52
CA PHE A 401 19.87 -9.28 22.22
C PHE A 401 19.64 -9.21 20.72
N SER A 402 18.77 -10.11 20.20
CA SER A 402 18.33 -10.08 18.80
C SER A 402 16.94 -9.46 18.71
N PHE A 403 16.72 -8.58 17.75
CA PHE A 403 15.45 -7.87 17.53
C PHE A 403 15.19 -7.67 16.03
N THR A 404 13.93 -7.66 15.65
CA THR A 404 13.51 -7.25 14.31
C THR A 404 13.01 -5.82 14.37
N GLY A 405 13.76 -4.89 13.75
CA GLY A 405 13.45 -3.49 13.96
C GLY A 405 14.27 -2.52 13.10
N THR A 406 14.06 -1.22 13.33
CA THR A 406 14.76 -0.13 12.65
C THR A 406 15.57 0.74 13.60
N SER A 407 15.52 0.48 14.89
CA SER A 407 16.23 1.27 15.91
C SER A 407 16.39 0.48 17.19
N ILE A 408 17.47 0.75 17.94
CA ILE A 408 17.74 0.13 19.25
C ILE A 408 18.37 1.15 20.19
N ARG A 409 17.99 1.11 21.45
CA ARG A 409 18.59 1.85 22.55
C ARG A 409 18.97 0.90 23.68
N TRP A 410 20.12 1.17 24.32
CA TRP A 410 20.54 0.53 25.56
C TRP A 410 20.47 1.55 26.70
N TYR A 411 19.71 1.22 27.73
CA TYR A 411 19.58 1.99 28.96
C TYR A 411 20.32 1.30 30.11
N GLY A 412 20.97 2.11 30.93
CA GLY A 412 21.69 1.70 32.12
C GLY A 412 21.94 2.88 33.05
N GLN A 413 22.91 2.72 33.95
CA GLN A 413 23.29 3.73 34.93
C GLN A 413 24.66 4.31 34.62
N ARG A 414 24.86 5.56 34.98
CA ARG A 414 26.17 6.17 35.17
C ARG A 414 26.47 6.32 36.61
N ASP A 415 27.71 6.03 37.04
CA ASP A 415 28.23 6.31 38.37
C ASP A 415 29.77 6.43 38.32
N THR A 416 30.37 6.94 39.42
CA THR A 416 31.80 7.16 39.55
C THR A 416 32.66 5.91 39.58
N ASN A 417 32.06 4.71 39.88
CA ASN A 417 32.69 3.39 39.86
C ASN A 417 32.39 2.60 38.59
N PHE A 418 31.61 3.17 37.65
CA PHE A 418 31.33 2.57 36.37
C PHE A 418 32.50 2.73 35.40
N GLY A 419 32.52 1.90 34.38
CA GLY A 419 33.62 1.81 33.42
C GLY A 419 33.16 1.82 31.98
N THR A 420 33.85 1.05 31.15
CA THR A 420 33.64 1.07 29.69
C THR A 420 33.07 -0.24 29.17
N ALA A 421 32.21 -0.15 28.15
CA ALA A 421 31.69 -1.26 27.38
C ALA A 421 31.86 -1.05 25.88
N GLU A 422 32.24 -2.09 25.15
CA GLU A 422 32.17 -2.12 23.71
C GLU A 422 30.76 -2.53 23.27
N VAL A 423 30.20 -1.79 22.29
CA VAL A 423 28.91 -2.03 21.71
C VAL A 423 29.08 -2.49 20.26
N TYR A 424 28.58 -3.68 19.98
CA TYR A 424 28.54 -4.26 18.66
C TYR A 424 27.09 -4.30 18.16
N LEU A 425 26.88 -4.03 16.89
CA LEU A 425 25.63 -4.19 16.18
C LEU A 425 25.93 -5.00 14.92
N ASP A 426 25.26 -6.16 14.77
CA ASP A 426 25.49 -7.11 13.67
C ASP A 426 26.95 -7.50 13.55
N ASP A 427 27.57 -7.88 14.69
CA ASP A 427 28.98 -8.23 14.86
C ASP A 427 30.01 -7.11 14.55
N GLU A 428 29.56 -5.94 14.13
CA GLU A 428 30.43 -4.78 13.88
C GLU A 428 30.56 -3.92 15.13
N LEU A 429 31.79 -3.60 15.55
CA LEU A 429 32.04 -2.66 16.65
C LEU A 429 31.59 -1.24 16.28
N LYS A 430 30.53 -0.74 16.90
CA LYS A 430 30.00 0.60 16.65
C LYS A 430 30.69 1.67 17.51
N THR A 431 30.89 1.38 18.79
CA THR A 431 31.50 2.35 19.73
C THR A 431 31.96 1.69 21.01
N THR A 432 32.74 2.45 21.78
CA THR A 432 33.00 2.17 23.19
C THR A 432 32.30 3.21 24.04
N VAL A 433 31.36 2.78 24.86
CA VAL A 433 30.62 3.61 25.81
C VAL A 433 31.40 3.72 27.12
N ASP A 434 31.54 4.94 27.65
CA ASP A 434 32.03 5.18 29.01
C ASP A 434 30.85 5.56 29.91
N ALA A 435 30.53 4.66 30.85
CA ALA A 435 29.46 4.86 31.82
C ALA A 435 29.96 5.52 33.13
N ASN A 436 31.23 5.89 33.21
CA ASN A 436 31.77 6.65 34.38
C ASN A 436 31.22 8.09 34.33
N GLY A 437 30.64 8.53 35.45
CA GLY A 437 30.09 9.89 35.51
C GLY A 437 29.40 10.20 36.83
N ALA A 438 28.58 11.24 36.83
CA ALA A 438 27.70 11.55 37.95
C ALA A 438 26.64 10.45 38.06
N ALA A 439 26.25 10.09 39.26
CA ALA A 439 25.25 9.03 39.49
C ALA A 439 23.90 9.42 38.89
N GLU A 440 23.44 8.63 37.91
CA GLU A 440 22.19 8.82 37.20
C GLU A 440 21.71 7.46 36.64
N ALA A 441 20.49 7.03 37.00
CA ALA A 441 19.91 5.78 36.54
C ALA A 441 18.95 6.00 35.34
N GLY A 442 18.71 4.96 34.54
CA GLY A 442 17.82 5.04 33.38
C GLY A 442 18.34 5.91 32.23
N VAL A 443 19.65 6.03 32.09
CA VAL A 443 20.30 6.84 31.05
C VAL A 443 20.42 6.03 29.78
N CYS A 444 20.04 6.62 28.63
CA CYS A 444 20.37 6.05 27.33
C CYS A 444 21.89 6.13 27.12
N LEU A 445 22.55 4.98 27.21
CA LEU A 445 24.01 4.85 27.09
C LEU A 445 24.45 4.66 25.63
N PHE A 446 23.58 4.06 24.80
CA PHE A 446 23.81 3.86 23.38
C PHE A 446 22.49 3.93 22.61
N GLU A 447 22.54 4.49 21.41
CA GLU A 447 21.45 4.39 20.45
C GLU A 447 21.97 4.17 19.04
N ALA A 448 21.26 3.35 18.26
CA ALA A 448 21.40 3.23 16.83
C ALA A 448 20.01 3.37 16.22
N LEU A 449 19.87 4.31 15.31
CA LEU A 449 18.61 4.76 14.72
C LEU A 449 18.70 4.63 13.20
N ASP A 450 17.52 4.52 12.55
CA ASP A 450 17.41 4.43 11.09
C ASP A 450 18.16 3.22 10.49
N LEU A 451 18.15 2.09 11.20
CA LEU A 451 18.64 0.82 10.67
C LEU A 451 17.71 0.33 9.56
N PRO A 452 18.19 -0.47 8.60
CA PRO A 452 17.32 -1.19 7.69
C PRO A 452 16.29 -2.01 8.46
N ALA A 453 15.06 -2.15 7.95
CA ALA A 453 14.08 -3.06 8.54
C ALA A 453 14.55 -4.50 8.33
N ALA A 454 15.14 -5.10 9.35
CA ALA A 454 15.75 -6.43 9.32
C ALA A 454 15.81 -7.02 10.74
N GLU A 455 16.23 -8.29 10.84
CA GLU A 455 16.71 -8.84 12.08
C GLU A 455 18.11 -8.28 12.39
N HIS A 456 18.31 -7.76 13.58
CA HIS A 456 19.56 -7.18 14.07
C HIS A 456 19.96 -7.83 15.39
N THR A 457 21.25 -7.78 15.70
CA THR A 457 21.80 -8.25 16.96
C THR A 457 22.65 -7.18 17.61
N ILE A 458 22.26 -6.73 18.82
CA ILE A 458 23.12 -5.88 19.66
C ILE A 458 23.86 -6.73 20.69
N LYS A 459 25.17 -6.48 20.85
CA LYS A 459 26.00 -7.10 21.86
C LYS A 459 26.76 -6.05 22.65
N ILE A 460 26.65 -6.12 23.98
CA ILE A 460 27.37 -5.24 24.91
C ILE A 460 28.43 -6.08 25.62
N VAL A 461 29.68 -5.63 25.61
CA VAL A 461 30.83 -6.34 26.24
C VAL A 461 31.50 -5.45 27.27
N CYS A 462 31.54 -5.85 28.52
CA CYS A 462 32.26 -5.15 29.58
C CYS A 462 33.77 -5.16 29.34
N LYS A 463 34.41 -3.98 29.33
CA LYS A 463 35.87 -3.85 29.16
C LYS A 463 36.57 -3.38 30.42
N SER A 464 35.95 -2.55 31.23
CA SER A 464 36.50 -2.09 32.50
C SER A 464 35.43 -1.59 33.46
N GLY A 465 35.70 -1.64 34.76
CA GLY A 465 34.79 -1.12 35.79
C GLY A 465 33.47 -1.86 35.87
N VAL A 466 32.43 -1.19 36.31
CA VAL A 466 31.06 -1.70 36.32
C VAL A 466 30.31 -1.23 35.09
N ILE A 467 29.52 -2.09 34.50
CA ILE A 467 28.46 -1.72 33.54
C ILE A 467 27.17 -2.43 33.99
N ASP A 468 26.03 -1.87 33.62
CA ASP A 468 24.73 -2.50 33.84
C ASP A 468 23.84 -2.46 32.62
N ILE A 469 22.82 -3.29 32.64
CA ILE A 469 21.70 -3.31 31.71
C ILE A 469 20.45 -3.07 32.54
N ASP A 470 19.81 -1.92 32.34
CA ASP A 470 18.48 -1.63 32.84
C ASP A 470 17.45 -2.23 31.88
N ARG A 471 17.49 -1.81 30.61
CA ARG A 471 16.63 -2.32 29.56
C ARG A 471 17.19 -2.01 28.16
N PHE A 472 16.68 -2.72 27.18
CA PHE A 472 16.74 -2.30 25.80
C PHE A 472 15.39 -1.72 25.38
N ALA A 473 15.39 -0.80 24.43
CA ALA A 473 14.19 -0.32 23.75
C ALA A 473 14.45 -0.33 22.25
N TYR A 474 13.57 -0.94 21.46
CA TYR A 474 13.75 -1.04 20.01
C TYR A 474 12.46 -0.67 19.27
N GLU A 475 12.61 -0.04 18.12
CA GLU A 475 11.49 0.22 17.20
C GLU A 475 11.26 -1.02 16.36
N ALA A 476 10.17 -1.74 16.64
CA ALA A 476 9.85 -2.97 15.94
C ALA A 476 9.48 -2.69 14.48
N ALA A 477 10.00 -3.49 13.57
CA ALA A 477 9.58 -3.50 12.17
C ALA A 477 8.88 -4.80 11.85
N THR A 478 7.77 -4.71 11.11
CA THR A 478 7.17 -5.89 10.51
C THR A 478 7.94 -6.16 9.22
N LEU A 479 8.65 -7.29 9.18
CA LEU A 479 9.22 -7.75 7.92
C LEU A 479 8.07 -8.28 7.08
N GLU A 480 7.93 -7.77 5.86
CA GLU A 480 7.03 -8.39 4.90
C GLU A 480 7.47 -9.85 4.68
N PRO A 481 6.57 -10.81 4.79
CA PRO A 481 6.92 -12.20 4.55
C PRO A 481 7.52 -12.38 3.15
N ILE A 482 8.66 -13.03 3.06
CA ILE A 482 9.32 -13.27 1.77
C ILE A 482 8.63 -14.45 1.08
N TYR A 483 7.84 -14.13 0.07
CA TYR A 483 7.19 -15.12 -0.77
C TYR A 483 8.16 -15.62 -1.84
N GLU A 484 8.32 -16.94 -1.93
CA GLU A 484 8.98 -17.59 -3.06
C GLU A 484 8.09 -17.49 -4.31
N LYS A 485 8.63 -16.97 -5.40
CA LYS A 485 7.91 -16.78 -6.66
C LYS A 485 8.23 -17.90 -7.64
N VAL A 486 7.20 -18.44 -8.28
CA VAL A 486 7.30 -19.48 -9.31
C VAL A 486 6.75 -18.90 -10.60
N ASP A 487 7.65 -18.65 -11.56
CA ASP A 487 7.32 -18.13 -12.89
C ASP A 487 6.36 -19.05 -13.65
N ALA A 488 5.51 -18.48 -14.49
CA ALA A 488 4.58 -19.26 -15.29
C ALA A 488 5.25 -20.30 -16.21
N LEU A 489 6.48 -20.06 -16.66
CA LEU A 489 7.23 -21.03 -17.48
C LEU A 489 8.04 -22.04 -16.65
N SER A 490 7.96 -21.98 -15.32
CA SER A 490 8.64 -22.95 -14.45
C SER A 490 8.14 -24.37 -14.68
N ASP A 491 9.05 -25.34 -14.72
CA ASP A 491 8.76 -26.77 -14.78
C ASP A 491 8.07 -27.30 -13.51
N ARG A 492 8.01 -26.49 -12.45
CA ARG A 492 7.26 -26.77 -11.23
C ARG A 492 5.75 -26.61 -11.42
N ILE A 493 5.30 -25.87 -12.44
CA ILE A 493 3.87 -25.71 -12.75
C ILE A 493 3.47 -26.75 -13.81
N THR A 494 2.52 -27.58 -13.47
CA THR A 494 1.94 -28.57 -14.39
C THR A 494 0.76 -27.96 -15.14
N TYR A 495 0.84 -27.96 -16.48
CA TYR A 495 -0.23 -27.50 -17.36
C TYR A 495 -0.97 -28.67 -17.99
N VAL A 496 -2.31 -28.61 -17.97
CA VAL A 496 -3.17 -29.58 -18.64
C VAL A 496 -4.15 -28.83 -19.53
N GLY A 497 -4.30 -29.30 -20.78
CA GLY A 497 -5.00 -28.60 -21.85
C GLY A 497 -4.05 -27.78 -22.72
N ASN A 498 -4.60 -26.97 -23.61
CA ASN A 498 -3.80 -26.15 -24.53
C ASN A 498 -3.47 -24.80 -23.91
N TRP A 499 -2.22 -24.62 -23.50
CA TRP A 499 -1.69 -23.36 -22.99
C TRP A 499 -0.64 -22.80 -23.95
N GLU A 500 -0.65 -21.50 -24.17
CA GLU A 500 0.27 -20.78 -25.05
C GLU A 500 1.12 -19.81 -24.23
N GLU A 501 2.42 -19.74 -24.56
CA GLU A 501 3.29 -18.71 -23.98
C GLU A 501 2.86 -17.33 -24.46
N TYR A 502 2.86 -16.36 -23.53
CA TYR A 502 2.52 -14.98 -23.79
C TYR A 502 3.59 -14.07 -23.18
N HIS A 503 4.22 -13.24 -23.98
CA HIS A 503 5.36 -12.41 -23.59
C HIS A 503 4.98 -10.95 -23.49
N ASN A 504 5.27 -10.33 -22.36
CA ASN A 504 5.15 -8.90 -22.11
C ASN A 504 6.18 -8.50 -21.05
N SER A 505 6.96 -7.45 -21.29
CA SER A 505 8.00 -6.97 -20.35
C SER A 505 7.45 -6.53 -18.97
N GLU A 506 6.15 -6.40 -18.82
CA GLU A 506 5.49 -6.05 -17.56
C GLU A 506 5.14 -7.28 -16.71
N PHE A 507 5.23 -8.50 -17.26
CA PHE A 507 5.07 -9.74 -16.49
C PHE A 507 6.31 -10.06 -15.65
N TYR A 508 6.10 -10.85 -14.61
CA TYR A 508 7.22 -11.43 -13.89
C TYR A 508 8.09 -12.25 -14.83
N MET A 509 9.39 -12.03 -14.83
CA MET A 509 10.34 -12.61 -15.80
C MET A 509 10.01 -12.34 -17.28
N GLY A 510 9.02 -11.47 -17.58
CA GLY A 510 8.60 -11.13 -18.95
C GLY A 510 7.66 -12.13 -19.61
N ASN A 511 7.12 -13.10 -18.86
CA ASN A 511 6.40 -14.24 -19.40
C ASN A 511 5.07 -14.47 -18.65
N ALA A 512 4.09 -15.02 -19.36
CA ALA A 512 2.88 -15.59 -18.80
C ALA A 512 2.41 -16.78 -19.64
N MET A 513 1.57 -17.63 -19.09
CA MET A 513 0.87 -18.68 -19.83
C MET A 513 -0.60 -18.33 -19.95
N ARG A 514 -1.22 -18.53 -21.12
CA ARG A 514 -2.63 -18.24 -21.34
C ARG A 514 -3.36 -19.42 -21.99
N THR A 515 -4.66 -19.50 -21.75
CA THR A 515 -5.54 -20.49 -22.38
C THR A 515 -6.95 -19.95 -22.59
N ASP A 516 -7.64 -20.44 -23.64
CA ASP A 516 -9.07 -20.27 -23.89
C ASP A 516 -9.82 -21.61 -23.87
N GLU A 517 -9.13 -22.72 -23.61
CA GLU A 517 -9.71 -24.07 -23.60
C GLU A 517 -10.46 -24.30 -22.27
N ALA A 518 -11.76 -24.61 -22.40
CA ALA A 518 -12.62 -24.87 -21.26
C ALA A 518 -12.14 -26.07 -20.43
N GLY A 519 -11.89 -25.83 -19.13
CA GLY A 519 -11.40 -26.82 -18.19
C GLY A 519 -9.89 -27.07 -18.24
N ALA A 520 -9.13 -26.36 -19.09
CA ALA A 520 -7.67 -26.37 -19.00
C ALA A 520 -7.23 -25.80 -17.63
N TYR A 521 -6.16 -26.35 -17.09
CA TYR A 521 -5.69 -25.89 -15.77
C TYR A 521 -4.16 -25.81 -15.64
N ALA A 522 -3.73 -24.94 -14.72
CA ALA A 522 -2.36 -24.85 -14.21
C ALA A 522 -2.36 -25.28 -12.74
N GLU A 523 -1.37 -26.09 -12.33
CA GLU A 523 -1.27 -26.61 -10.97
C GLU A 523 0.15 -26.52 -10.44
N LEU A 524 0.29 -26.05 -9.20
CA LEU A 524 1.54 -26.02 -8.44
C LEU A 524 1.35 -26.75 -7.12
N THR A 525 2.29 -27.67 -6.80
CA THR A 525 2.46 -28.22 -5.45
C THR A 525 3.57 -27.45 -4.74
N PHE A 526 3.33 -27.00 -3.50
CA PHE A 526 4.26 -26.23 -2.71
C PHE A 526 4.20 -26.65 -1.23
N ARG A 527 5.25 -26.33 -0.46
CA ARG A 527 5.26 -26.48 1.01
C ARG A 527 5.30 -25.11 1.64
N GLY A 528 4.30 -24.80 2.48
CA GLY A 528 4.23 -23.45 3.06
C GLY A 528 2.90 -23.13 3.72
N THR A 529 2.79 -21.91 4.25
CA THR A 529 1.65 -21.46 5.06
C THR A 529 0.78 -20.39 4.38
N ALA A 530 1.15 -19.96 3.16
CA ALA A 530 0.35 -19.04 2.36
C ALA A 530 0.67 -19.20 0.87
N VAL A 531 -0.29 -18.82 0.01
CA VAL A 531 -0.13 -18.84 -1.47
C VAL A 531 -0.86 -17.66 -2.09
N ARG A 532 -0.25 -17.09 -3.15
CA ARG A 532 -0.78 -16.00 -3.97
C ARG A 532 -0.72 -16.39 -5.44
N LEU A 533 -1.72 -15.98 -6.21
CA LEU A 533 -1.80 -16.17 -7.66
C LEU A 533 -1.88 -14.81 -8.33
N TYR A 534 -1.04 -14.60 -9.34
CA TYR A 534 -0.95 -13.35 -10.08
C TYR A 534 -1.25 -13.58 -11.56
N ALA A 535 -2.01 -12.65 -12.13
CA ALA A 535 -2.42 -12.70 -13.54
C ALA A 535 -2.57 -11.28 -14.11
N GLU A 536 -2.82 -11.18 -15.40
CA GLU A 536 -3.26 -9.95 -16.05
C GLU A 536 -4.79 -9.87 -16.03
N MET A 537 -5.30 -8.68 -15.84
CA MET A 537 -6.69 -8.33 -16.14
C MET A 537 -6.78 -7.70 -17.52
N SER A 538 -7.78 -8.09 -18.31
CA SER A 538 -8.06 -7.47 -19.62
C SER A 538 -9.54 -7.62 -19.98
N PHE A 539 -10.02 -6.75 -20.87
CA PHE A 539 -11.38 -6.85 -21.42
C PHE A 539 -11.63 -8.10 -22.30
N ASN A 540 -10.56 -8.84 -22.62
CA ASN A 540 -10.63 -10.09 -23.40
C ASN A 540 -10.58 -11.33 -22.50
N PHE A 541 -10.43 -11.17 -21.20
CA PHE A 541 -10.31 -12.27 -20.27
C PHE A 541 -11.66 -12.59 -19.60
N GLY A 542 -11.74 -13.72 -18.99
CA GLY A 542 -12.96 -14.26 -18.41
C GLY A 542 -12.82 -14.59 -16.93
N THR A 543 -13.21 -15.81 -16.59
CA THR A 543 -13.21 -16.29 -15.20
C THR A 543 -12.46 -17.60 -15.07
N ALA A 544 -11.87 -17.81 -13.88
CA ALA A 544 -11.24 -19.07 -13.53
C ALA A 544 -11.64 -19.51 -12.12
N ASP A 545 -11.67 -20.81 -11.92
CA ASP A 545 -11.89 -21.42 -10.60
C ASP A 545 -10.55 -21.74 -9.97
N VAL A 546 -10.37 -21.32 -8.72
CA VAL A 546 -9.18 -21.62 -7.92
C VAL A 546 -9.53 -22.74 -6.95
N TYR A 547 -8.75 -23.82 -7.02
CA TYR A 547 -8.82 -24.94 -6.09
C TYR A 547 -7.57 -24.95 -5.20
N LEU A 548 -7.77 -25.24 -3.94
CA LEU A 548 -6.70 -25.47 -2.97
C LEU A 548 -6.93 -26.85 -2.34
N ASP A 549 -5.93 -27.73 -2.42
CA ASP A 549 -5.98 -29.11 -1.93
C ASP A 549 -7.18 -29.91 -2.46
N GLY A 550 -7.55 -29.60 -3.70
CA GLY A 550 -8.65 -30.23 -4.42
C GLY A 550 -10.04 -29.69 -4.12
N GLU A 551 -10.17 -28.73 -3.19
CA GLU A 551 -11.42 -28.05 -2.90
C GLU A 551 -11.52 -26.72 -3.67
N LEU A 552 -12.69 -26.43 -4.25
CA LEU A 552 -12.98 -25.14 -4.88
C LEU A 552 -13.05 -24.06 -3.79
N VAL A 553 -12.12 -23.10 -3.81
CA VAL A 553 -12.04 -22.03 -2.79
C VAL A 553 -12.49 -20.68 -3.30
N GLU A 554 -12.37 -20.41 -4.61
CA GLU A 554 -12.76 -19.12 -5.17
C GLU A 554 -13.02 -19.22 -6.68
N ASN A 555 -13.91 -18.36 -7.20
CA ASN A 555 -14.02 -18.06 -8.63
C ASN A 555 -13.48 -16.64 -8.85
N ILE A 556 -12.38 -16.50 -9.57
CA ILE A 556 -11.72 -15.22 -9.86
C ILE A 556 -12.15 -14.67 -11.21
N ILE A 557 -12.20 -13.34 -11.31
CA ILE A 557 -12.60 -12.60 -12.51
C ILE A 557 -11.37 -11.87 -13.06
N LEU A 558 -10.90 -12.27 -14.25
CA LEU A 558 -9.79 -11.62 -14.96
C LEU A 558 -10.30 -10.57 -15.96
N TYR A 559 -11.61 -10.47 -16.17
CA TYR A 559 -12.22 -9.44 -16.99
C TYR A 559 -12.14 -8.07 -16.30
N GLY A 560 -11.51 -7.09 -16.94
CA GLY A 560 -11.41 -5.73 -16.37
C GLY A 560 -10.52 -4.82 -17.20
N GLN A 561 -10.18 -3.67 -16.62
CA GLN A 561 -9.20 -2.77 -17.22
C GLN A 561 -7.85 -3.48 -17.32
N GLU A 562 -7.14 -3.28 -18.43
CA GLU A 562 -5.83 -3.88 -18.65
C GLU A 562 -4.86 -3.48 -17.53
N ALA A 563 -4.35 -4.49 -16.84
CA ALA A 563 -3.38 -4.36 -15.76
C ALA A 563 -2.63 -5.69 -15.57
N THR A 564 -1.33 -5.67 -15.70
CA THR A 564 -0.44 -6.83 -15.49
C THR A 564 -0.07 -7.02 -14.02
N GLY A 565 0.37 -8.21 -13.63
CA GLY A 565 0.88 -8.50 -12.28
C GLY A 565 -0.15 -8.32 -11.17
N GLN A 566 -1.44 -8.49 -11.46
CA GLN A 566 -2.51 -8.31 -10.47
C GLN A 566 -2.61 -9.53 -9.56
N LEU A 567 -2.69 -9.27 -8.25
CA LEU A 567 -3.00 -10.29 -7.25
C LEU A 567 -4.47 -10.71 -7.42
N MET A 568 -4.68 -11.92 -7.94
CA MET A 568 -6.02 -12.44 -8.23
C MET A 568 -6.57 -13.34 -7.13
N PHE A 569 -5.70 -13.98 -6.37
CA PHE A 569 -6.07 -14.85 -5.26
C PHE A 569 -4.99 -14.82 -4.19
N GLU A 570 -5.40 -14.86 -2.92
CA GLU A 570 -4.51 -15.02 -1.77
C GLU A 570 -5.17 -15.92 -0.72
N ARG A 571 -4.38 -16.83 -0.17
CA ARG A 571 -4.74 -17.60 1.02
C ARG A 571 -3.56 -17.61 1.99
N THR A 572 -3.79 -17.14 3.20
CA THR A 572 -2.84 -17.15 4.31
C THR A 572 -3.32 -18.07 5.42
N GLY A 573 -2.43 -18.43 6.35
CA GLY A 573 -2.77 -19.25 7.51
C GLY A 573 -3.10 -20.71 7.17
N LEU A 574 -2.50 -21.25 6.12
CA LEU A 574 -2.52 -22.68 5.84
C LEU A 574 -1.76 -23.43 6.95
N GLU A 575 -2.12 -24.67 7.21
CA GLU A 575 -1.32 -25.53 8.09
C GLU A 575 0.05 -25.78 7.46
N GLU A 576 1.10 -25.92 8.27
CA GLU A 576 2.42 -26.29 7.74
C GLU A 576 2.34 -27.65 7.03
N GLY A 577 2.75 -27.68 5.77
CA GLY A 577 2.65 -28.92 5.00
C GLY A 577 2.69 -28.69 3.48
N GLU A 578 2.48 -29.80 2.78
CA GLU A 578 2.36 -29.81 1.32
C GLU A 578 0.93 -29.43 0.90
N HIS A 579 0.83 -28.43 0.03
CA HIS A 579 -0.42 -27.92 -0.52
C HIS A 579 -0.38 -27.92 -2.04
N THR A 580 -1.56 -27.96 -2.66
CA THR A 580 -1.71 -27.88 -4.11
C THR A 580 -2.67 -26.76 -4.48
N ILE A 581 -2.19 -25.77 -5.23
CA ILE A 581 -3.05 -24.75 -5.84
C ILE A 581 -3.27 -25.06 -7.32
N ARG A 582 -4.52 -24.97 -7.77
CA ARG A 582 -4.90 -25.20 -9.17
C ARG A 582 -5.79 -24.07 -9.67
N LEU A 583 -5.42 -23.48 -10.81
CA LEU A 583 -6.19 -22.49 -11.56
C LEU A 583 -6.86 -23.19 -12.74
N VAL A 584 -8.17 -23.21 -12.81
CA VAL A 584 -8.96 -23.90 -13.87
C VAL A 584 -9.69 -22.86 -14.70
N GLN A 585 -9.51 -22.89 -16.02
CA GLN A 585 -10.26 -22.04 -16.94
C GLN A 585 -11.75 -22.38 -16.89
N ASN A 586 -12.60 -21.36 -16.67
CA ASN A 586 -14.04 -21.50 -16.60
C ASN A 586 -14.74 -20.83 -17.79
N ALA A 587 -14.38 -19.58 -18.12
CA ALA A 587 -14.95 -18.86 -19.24
C ALA A 587 -13.92 -17.95 -19.91
N TRP A 588 -13.91 -17.90 -21.25
CA TRP A 588 -13.08 -17.06 -22.09
C TRP A 588 -11.57 -17.25 -21.84
N ASN A 589 -10.74 -16.31 -22.29
CA ASN A 589 -9.31 -16.38 -22.03
C ASN A 589 -9.00 -16.15 -20.54
N ILE A 590 -8.03 -16.89 -20.05
CA ILE A 590 -7.35 -16.61 -18.78
C ILE A 590 -5.84 -16.63 -18.98
N ASN A 591 -5.10 -16.04 -18.09
CA ASN A 591 -3.66 -16.20 -18.04
C ASN A 591 -3.16 -16.42 -16.60
N LEU A 592 -1.92 -16.89 -16.50
CA LEU A 592 -1.15 -17.00 -15.27
C LEU A 592 0.18 -16.29 -15.52
N ASP A 593 0.50 -15.29 -14.68
CA ASP A 593 1.79 -14.59 -14.68
C ASP A 593 2.79 -15.35 -13.79
N TYR A 594 2.50 -15.50 -12.51
CA TYR A 594 3.27 -16.31 -11.58
C TYR A 594 2.44 -16.71 -10.36
N ILE A 595 2.91 -17.71 -9.65
CA ILE A 595 2.40 -18.08 -8.32
C ILE A 595 3.48 -17.74 -7.31
N SER A 596 3.11 -17.25 -6.13
CA SER A 596 4.05 -17.11 -5.02
C SER A 596 3.48 -17.76 -3.77
N TYR A 597 4.34 -18.32 -2.93
CA TYR A 597 3.94 -18.94 -1.68
C TYR A 597 4.93 -18.58 -0.56
N LEU A 598 4.43 -18.55 0.68
CA LEU A 598 5.25 -18.38 1.86
C LEU A 598 5.74 -19.76 2.29
N PRO A 599 7.03 -20.09 2.10
CA PRO A 599 7.55 -21.40 2.44
C PRO A 599 7.46 -21.68 3.95
N GLU A 600 7.40 -22.96 4.31
CA GLU A 600 7.62 -23.38 5.69
C GLU A 600 8.94 -22.76 6.19
N GLN A 601 8.93 -22.21 7.40
CA GLN A 601 10.20 -21.83 8.05
C GLN A 601 10.91 -23.11 8.47
N ASP A 602 11.77 -23.64 7.62
CA ASP A 602 12.73 -24.62 8.09
C ASP A 602 13.54 -24.03 9.25
N GLN A 603 13.85 -24.84 10.25
CA GLN A 603 14.80 -24.53 11.34
C GLN A 603 15.99 -23.74 10.79
N PRO A 604 16.54 -22.77 11.53
CA PRO A 604 17.43 -21.75 10.97
C PRO A 604 18.50 -22.37 10.10
N THR A 605 18.38 -22.14 8.80
CA THR A 605 19.50 -22.34 7.89
C THR A 605 20.63 -21.44 8.35
N PRO A 606 21.89 -21.91 8.33
CA PRO A 606 23.02 -21.05 8.64
C PRO A 606 22.93 -19.76 7.81
N PRO A 607 23.34 -18.61 8.36
CA PRO A 607 23.17 -17.32 7.68
C PRO A 607 23.81 -17.39 6.28
N GLU A 608 23.04 -17.06 5.26
CA GLU A 608 23.53 -16.92 3.91
C GLU A 608 24.62 -15.85 3.89
N THR A 609 25.82 -16.22 3.44
CA THR A 609 26.92 -15.28 3.36
C THR A 609 27.02 -14.78 1.93
N THR A 610 26.89 -13.46 1.73
CA THR A 610 27.18 -12.84 0.44
C THR A 610 28.69 -12.72 0.27
N VAL A 611 29.21 -13.32 -0.78
CA VAL A 611 30.61 -13.22 -1.18
C VAL A 611 30.72 -12.22 -2.33
N THR A 612 31.68 -11.30 -2.20
CA THR A 612 32.03 -10.35 -3.27
C THR A 612 33.29 -10.83 -3.99
N VAL A 613 33.29 -10.76 -5.31
CA VAL A 613 34.41 -11.15 -6.19
C VAL A 613 34.78 -9.94 -7.05
N ASP A 614 35.91 -9.34 -6.76
CA ASP A 614 36.43 -8.18 -7.50
C ASP A 614 36.80 -8.53 -8.95
N ALA A 615 36.73 -7.57 -9.86
CA ALA A 615 37.06 -7.76 -11.24
C ALA A 615 38.52 -8.28 -11.49
N MET A 616 39.42 -8.09 -10.54
CA MET A 616 40.81 -8.57 -10.62
C MET A 616 41.00 -9.94 -9.96
N ASP A 617 39.96 -10.56 -9.42
CA ASP A 617 40.09 -11.86 -8.77
C ASP A 617 40.56 -12.94 -9.74
N ALA A 618 41.48 -13.75 -9.26
CA ALA A 618 42.12 -14.81 -10.05
C ALA A 618 41.17 -15.96 -10.48
N GLN A 619 40.00 -16.05 -9.83
CA GLN A 619 38.95 -17.03 -10.17
C GLN A 619 38.17 -16.65 -11.44
N LEU A 620 38.20 -15.36 -11.84
CA LEU A 620 37.55 -14.88 -13.05
C LEU A 620 38.35 -15.25 -14.28
N VAL A 621 37.75 -15.97 -15.23
CA VAL A 621 38.38 -16.41 -16.48
C VAL A 621 37.96 -15.48 -17.61
N TYR A 622 38.90 -14.63 -18.01
CA TYR A 622 38.70 -13.67 -19.09
C TYR A 622 39.11 -14.25 -20.45
N THR A 623 38.28 -14.08 -21.47
CA THR A 623 38.56 -14.45 -22.86
C THR A 623 38.43 -13.22 -23.75
N GLY A 624 39.32 -13.05 -24.71
CA GLY A 624 39.37 -11.85 -25.56
C GLY A 624 40.20 -10.74 -24.94
N VAL A 625 39.98 -9.49 -25.38
CA VAL A 625 40.74 -8.33 -24.90
C VAL A 625 39.92 -7.55 -23.85
N TRP A 626 40.43 -7.58 -22.65
CA TRP A 626 39.96 -6.79 -21.51
C TRP A 626 41.05 -5.82 -21.05
N ASN A 627 40.69 -4.65 -20.66
CA ASN A 627 41.58 -3.63 -20.12
C ASN A 627 41.24 -3.37 -18.66
N ASP A 628 42.29 -3.13 -17.87
CA ASP A 628 42.13 -2.78 -16.46
C ASP A 628 41.78 -1.30 -16.33
N ASP A 629 40.86 -0.98 -15.39
CA ASP A 629 40.50 0.39 -14.99
C ASP A 629 40.70 0.55 -13.48
N TYR A 630 41.26 1.66 -13.07
CA TYR A 630 41.63 1.95 -11.67
C TYR A 630 41.08 3.28 -11.25
N HIS A 631 40.06 3.28 -10.39
CA HIS A 631 39.47 4.51 -9.88
C HIS A 631 38.79 4.26 -8.53
N ASP A 632 38.87 5.18 -7.60
CA ASP A 632 38.35 5.09 -6.23
C ASP A 632 36.82 4.91 -6.16
N VAL A 633 36.10 5.03 -7.26
CA VAL A 633 34.63 4.80 -7.35
C VAL A 633 34.25 3.36 -7.56
N PHE A 634 35.21 2.48 -7.91
CA PHE A 634 34.99 1.05 -8.08
C PHE A 634 35.13 0.29 -6.76
N GLN A 635 34.54 -0.89 -6.70
CA GLN A 635 34.78 -1.82 -5.60
C GLN A 635 36.29 -2.15 -5.55
N GLU A 636 36.88 -2.05 -4.38
CA GLU A 636 38.35 -2.19 -4.19
C GLU A 636 39.21 -1.30 -5.10
N GLY A 637 38.60 -0.28 -5.75
CA GLY A 637 39.31 0.65 -6.66
C GLY A 637 39.63 0.11 -8.04
N THR A 638 39.02 -1.02 -8.45
CA THR A 638 39.36 -1.72 -9.71
C THR A 638 38.12 -2.13 -10.48
N ALA A 639 38.23 -2.12 -11.81
CA ALA A 639 37.24 -2.69 -12.73
C ALA A 639 37.95 -3.21 -14.00
N ARG A 640 37.27 -4.02 -14.79
CA ARG A 640 37.74 -4.44 -16.13
C ARG A 640 36.68 -4.16 -17.18
N TYR A 641 37.11 -3.67 -18.35
CA TYR A 641 36.19 -3.40 -19.44
C TYR A 641 36.64 -4.05 -20.75
N ALA A 642 35.67 -4.54 -21.52
CA ALA A 642 35.87 -5.10 -22.86
C ALA A 642 35.48 -4.10 -23.94
N ILE A 643 36.36 -3.98 -24.96
CA ILE A 643 36.18 -3.07 -26.10
C ILE A 643 35.95 -3.81 -27.43
N SER A 644 35.80 -5.11 -27.41
CA SER A 644 35.58 -5.92 -28.61
C SER A 644 34.46 -6.93 -28.43
N ALA A 645 33.59 -7.02 -29.43
CA ALA A 645 32.54 -8.03 -29.45
C ALA A 645 33.14 -9.45 -29.39
N GLY A 646 32.50 -10.33 -28.63
CA GLY A 646 32.91 -11.69 -28.35
C GLY A 646 33.89 -11.85 -27.19
N ALA A 647 34.40 -10.78 -26.59
CA ALA A 647 35.08 -10.88 -25.30
C ALA A 647 34.16 -11.37 -24.22
N SER A 648 34.61 -12.24 -23.32
CA SER A 648 33.77 -12.77 -22.24
C SER A 648 34.53 -12.91 -20.93
N VAL A 649 33.79 -12.96 -19.83
CA VAL A 649 34.27 -13.36 -18.51
C VAL A 649 33.42 -14.51 -18.02
N GLU A 650 34.04 -15.49 -17.38
CA GLU A 650 33.36 -16.64 -16.75
C GLU A 650 33.80 -16.76 -15.29
N PHE A 651 32.85 -17.13 -14.44
CA PHE A 651 33.07 -17.36 -13.02
C PHE A 651 32.23 -18.54 -12.54
N GLU A 652 32.87 -19.48 -11.84
CA GLU A 652 32.21 -20.62 -11.19
C GLU A 652 31.98 -20.29 -9.72
N PHE A 653 30.73 -20.47 -9.24
CA PHE A 653 30.34 -20.21 -7.86
C PHE A 653 29.42 -21.32 -7.33
N THR A 654 29.36 -21.47 -6.01
CA THR A 654 28.42 -22.38 -5.34
C THR A 654 27.44 -21.55 -4.54
N GLY A 655 26.17 -21.56 -4.94
CA GLY A 655 25.14 -20.74 -4.28
C GLY A 655 23.83 -20.71 -5.04
N SER A 656 22.88 -19.92 -4.55
CA SER A 656 21.52 -19.81 -5.09
C SER A 656 21.28 -18.50 -5.86
N GLU A 657 22.22 -17.57 -5.82
CA GLU A 657 22.09 -16.25 -6.45
C GLU A 657 23.44 -15.74 -6.95
N ILE A 658 23.43 -15.00 -8.06
CA ILE A 658 24.56 -14.28 -8.60
C ILE A 658 24.14 -12.91 -9.12
N ARG A 659 24.95 -11.88 -8.85
CA ARG A 659 24.74 -10.52 -9.34
C ARG A 659 26.01 -9.99 -10.01
N TRP A 660 25.83 -9.24 -11.11
CA TRP A 660 26.88 -8.51 -11.81
C TRP A 660 26.70 -7.01 -11.64
N TYR A 661 27.73 -6.35 -11.15
CA TYR A 661 27.81 -4.90 -10.98
C TYR A 661 28.85 -4.30 -11.92
N GLY A 662 28.54 -3.14 -12.45
CA GLY A 662 29.41 -2.38 -13.37
C GLY A 662 28.90 -0.96 -13.61
N GLN A 663 29.26 -0.41 -14.77
CA GLN A 663 28.88 0.95 -15.16
C GLN A 663 27.86 0.97 -16.29
N ASN A 664 27.06 2.02 -16.31
CA ASN A 664 26.37 2.50 -17.50
C ASN A 664 27.04 3.78 -17.99
N ASP A 665 27.17 3.92 -19.32
CA ASP A 665 27.53 5.20 -19.95
C ASP A 665 26.91 5.26 -21.36
N SER A 666 26.84 6.47 -21.91
CA SER A 666 26.29 6.74 -23.25
C SER A 666 27.08 6.13 -24.41
N ASN A 667 28.34 5.73 -24.19
CA ASN A 667 29.22 5.06 -25.12
C ASN A 667 29.35 3.55 -24.87
N PHE A 668 28.61 3.02 -23.87
CA PHE A 668 28.61 1.60 -23.58
C PHE A 668 27.60 0.86 -24.48
N GLY A 669 27.70 -0.46 -24.51
CA GLY A 669 26.99 -1.30 -25.45
C GLY A 669 26.04 -2.29 -24.82
N VAL A 670 26.10 -3.52 -25.27
CA VAL A 670 25.18 -4.59 -24.86
C VAL A 670 25.99 -5.85 -24.56
N ALA A 671 25.58 -6.58 -23.51
CA ALA A 671 26.15 -7.89 -23.17
C ALA A 671 25.04 -8.95 -23.11
N SER A 672 25.42 -10.19 -23.34
CA SER A 672 24.60 -11.37 -23.07
C SER A 672 25.11 -12.09 -21.83
N ALA A 673 24.20 -12.35 -20.88
CA ALA A 673 24.46 -13.12 -19.67
C ALA A 673 23.93 -14.55 -19.81
N TYR A 674 24.77 -15.51 -19.40
CA TYR A 674 24.47 -16.93 -19.41
C TYR A 674 24.68 -17.52 -18.02
N ILE A 675 23.84 -18.45 -17.61
CA ILE A 675 24.06 -19.32 -16.45
C ILE A 675 24.11 -20.77 -16.93
N ASP A 676 25.12 -21.50 -16.50
CA ASP A 676 25.35 -22.91 -16.87
C ASP A 676 25.33 -23.15 -18.38
N ASN A 677 25.85 -22.19 -19.13
CA ASN A 677 25.85 -22.11 -20.60
C ASN A 677 24.48 -21.87 -21.26
N GLU A 678 23.41 -21.69 -20.50
CA GLU A 678 22.12 -21.28 -21.05
C GLU A 678 22.00 -19.76 -21.07
N PHE A 679 21.49 -19.21 -22.19
CA PHE A 679 21.22 -17.78 -22.30
C PHE A 679 20.11 -17.38 -21.34
N VAL A 680 20.36 -16.37 -20.49
CA VAL A 680 19.38 -15.86 -19.54
C VAL A 680 18.82 -14.51 -19.99
N GLN A 681 19.69 -13.56 -20.29
CA GLN A 681 19.26 -12.19 -20.56
C GLN A 681 20.28 -11.42 -21.39
N GLN A 682 19.77 -10.51 -22.24
CA GLN A 682 20.58 -9.45 -22.85
C GLN A 682 20.53 -8.19 -21.97
N VAL A 683 21.69 -7.67 -21.60
CA VAL A 683 21.88 -6.53 -20.72
C VAL A 683 22.35 -5.33 -21.53
N ASN A 684 21.53 -4.28 -21.61
CA ASN A 684 21.90 -3.03 -22.24
C ASN A 684 22.52 -2.09 -21.20
N VAL A 685 23.82 -1.84 -21.32
CA VAL A 685 24.58 -0.93 -20.42
C VAL A 685 24.81 0.45 -21.02
N ASN A 686 24.20 0.77 -22.17
CA ASN A 686 24.14 2.11 -22.73
C ASN A 686 23.09 2.93 -21.98
N GLY A 687 23.46 4.07 -21.42
CA GLY A 687 22.53 4.91 -20.67
C GLY A 687 23.20 6.12 -20.00
N ALA A 688 22.50 6.71 -19.06
CA ALA A 688 23.08 7.78 -18.23
C ALA A 688 24.25 7.23 -17.41
N ALA A 689 25.34 7.98 -17.30
CA ALA A 689 26.53 7.58 -16.59
C ALA A 689 26.21 7.25 -15.10
N ALA A 690 26.50 6.03 -14.69
CA ALA A 690 26.34 5.53 -13.33
C ALA A 690 27.37 4.43 -13.05
N VAL A 691 27.98 4.43 -11.88
CA VAL A 691 29.01 3.48 -11.44
C VAL A 691 28.44 2.60 -10.33
N GLY A 692 28.95 1.37 -10.17
CA GLY A 692 28.51 0.42 -9.14
C GLY A 692 27.06 -0.01 -9.31
N LYS A 693 26.53 0.02 -10.51
CA LYS A 693 25.15 -0.32 -10.82
C LYS A 693 24.97 -1.83 -10.94
N LEU A 694 23.90 -2.35 -10.35
CA LEU A 694 23.45 -3.71 -10.63
C LEU A 694 23.00 -3.79 -12.10
N LEU A 695 23.72 -4.57 -12.90
CA LEU A 695 23.52 -4.73 -14.34
C LEU A 695 22.75 -6.01 -14.67
N PHE A 696 22.99 -7.07 -13.91
CA PHE A 696 22.34 -8.36 -14.04
C PHE A 696 22.22 -9.04 -12.70
N GLN A 697 21.12 -9.76 -12.50
CA GLN A 697 20.97 -10.65 -11.35
C GLN A 697 20.21 -11.92 -11.78
N LYS A 698 20.61 -13.04 -11.21
CA LYS A 698 19.85 -14.29 -11.27
C LYS A 698 19.71 -14.82 -9.84
N THR A 699 18.49 -14.89 -9.39
CA THR A 699 18.06 -15.50 -8.13
C THR A 699 17.45 -16.87 -8.41
N ASP A 700 17.15 -17.61 -7.37
CA ASP A 700 16.43 -18.89 -7.42
C ASP A 700 17.17 -19.97 -8.25
N LEU A 701 18.49 -19.96 -8.21
CA LEU A 701 19.28 -21.08 -8.74
C LEU A 701 19.17 -22.28 -7.78
N PRO A 702 19.10 -23.52 -8.28
CA PRO A 702 19.18 -24.70 -7.44
C PRO A 702 20.45 -24.67 -6.59
N ALA A 703 20.39 -25.15 -5.35
CA ALA A 703 21.59 -25.24 -4.52
C ALA A 703 22.66 -26.13 -5.22
N GLY A 704 23.85 -25.56 -5.50
CA GLY A 704 24.90 -26.28 -6.21
C GLY A 704 25.96 -25.37 -6.83
N SER A 705 26.82 -25.96 -7.65
CA SER A 705 27.81 -25.22 -8.41
C SER A 705 27.22 -24.73 -9.72
N HIS A 706 27.38 -23.44 -10.00
CA HIS A 706 26.90 -22.74 -11.18
C HIS A 706 28.02 -21.96 -11.86
N THR A 707 27.85 -21.66 -13.14
CA THR A 707 28.80 -20.83 -13.91
C THR A 707 28.06 -19.65 -14.51
N ILE A 708 28.44 -18.41 -14.15
CA ILE A 708 28.03 -17.22 -14.88
C ILE A 708 29.02 -16.94 -16.02
N ARG A 709 28.52 -16.62 -17.21
CA ARG A 709 29.30 -16.12 -18.33
C ARG A 709 28.67 -14.85 -18.90
N ILE A 710 29.45 -13.78 -18.97
CA ILE A 710 29.05 -12.49 -19.52
C ILE A 710 29.82 -12.27 -20.82
N VAL A 711 29.12 -12.05 -21.92
CA VAL A 711 29.69 -11.90 -23.27
C VAL A 711 29.41 -10.49 -23.78
N CYS A 712 30.44 -9.80 -24.23
CA CYS A 712 30.29 -8.51 -24.90
C CYS A 712 29.70 -8.70 -26.31
N ASP A 713 28.46 -8.32 -26.52
CA ASP A 713 27.83 -8.37 -27.86
C ASP A 713 28.20 -7.13 -28.68
N THR A 714 28.12 -5.97 -28.08
CA THR A 714 28.58 -4.70 -28.64
C THR A 714 29.40 -3.92 -27.62
N PRO A 715 30.58 -3.33 -28.01
CA PRO A 715 31.40 -2.61 -27.05
C PRO A 715 30.79 -1.28 -26.63
N VAL A 716 31.04 -0.80 -25.46
CA VAL A 716 31.89 -1.24 -24.35
C VAL A 716 30.99 -1.90 -23.28
N ILE A 717 31.51 -2.89 -22.58
CA ILE A 717 30.92 -3.38 -21.32
C ILE A 717 32.01 -3.43 -20.25
N ASP A 718 31.64 -3.32 -18.98
CA ASP A 718 32.60 -3.50 -17.89
C ASP A 718 32.08 -4.47 -16.81
N LEU A 719 33.03 -4.94 -16.01
CA LEU A 719 32.81 -5.65 -14.76
C LEU A 719 33.52 -4.88 -13.65
N ASP A 720 32.80 -4.41 -12.67
CA ASP A 720 33.33 -3.87 -11.42
C ASP A 720 33.51 -5.04 -10.44
N TYR A 721 32.42 -5.72 -10.09
CA TYR A 721 32.46 -6.92 -9.24
C TYR A 721 31.25 -7.83 -9.48
N LEU A 722 31.36 -9.07 -8.99
CA LEU A 722 30.24 -9.99 -8.84
C LEU A 722 29.92 -10.16 -7.35
N THR A 723 28.67 -10.45 -7.04
CA THR A 723 28.31 -10.98 -5.71
C THR A 723 27.51 -12.26 -5.88
N TYR A 724 27.73 -13.24 -5.02
CA TYR A 724 26.90 -14.45 -4.98
C TYR A 724 26.61 -14.84 -3.54
N THR A 725 25.49 -15.54 -3.33
CA THR A 725 25.05 -16.00 -2.01
C THR A 725 25.44 -17.46 -1.86
N THR A 726 26.19 -17.79 -0.84
CA THR A 726 26.57 -19.17 -0.50
C THR A 726 25.85 -19.63 0.76
N ASN A 727 25.30 -20.84 0.73
CA ASN A 727 24.83 -21.53 1.91
C ASN A 727 26.06 -22.17 2.58
N ALA A 728 26.31 -21.84 3.86
CA ALA A 728 27.43 -22.36 4.64
C ALA A 728 27.32 -23.86 4.93
#